data_63e3af2501b6eb55e391376f12187915
#
_entry.id   63e3af2501b6eb55e391376f12187915
#
_cell.length_a   1.000
_cell.length_b   1.000
_cell.length_c   1.000
_cell.angle_alpha   90.00
_cell.angle_beta   90.00
_cell.angle_gamma   90.00
#
_symmetry.space_group_name_H-M   'P 1'
#
loop_
_entity.id
_entity.type
_entity.pdbx_description
1 polymer ?
#
loop_
_entity_poly.entity_id
_entity_poly.type
_entity_poly.pdbx_seq_one_letter_code
_entity_poly.pdbx_strand_id
1 'polypeptide(L)'
;MPRLASILAFLRPCCWVAAFGLLGHGAIALAADPPDPPIRPEPPGLLLHDFERATAPLPGVTMSGWTAEPGIDTGRVEYGIEPSQRAGGGRALHLRYRFGPGATGDIGWRLSLPDLDASAYDHLEFWIRGEAGSDNAEAVKIEFKQPLVGGPFGLLRKGSTIVTDIGSDWRQVRVPLNFMSGIADWKHLSQFGIVFEPSRVPSLSGGYWLDDIALLKIGQPGPSIRDPVIPPLKTAWENSLGGKAAAQPQIRARLTGWPERLVVDPAELPGDDRGFLERLARDTWRGLTALSDREHGLPFDTVRLNGSVEPERAWLGDYTNVTNIGLYLIDIVAARELGLIDAAETKTRLSRVLNTLEQLETYRGFFYNYYDTTTLERTSHFVSFVDSAWLSAGLVVVRNAVPEWADRCSRLIEREDYRFFYDPVERLMMHGYYVNLPQRSEYSYGLLYSEARLGSLIAIGKGEAPTEHWYRMARTFPASFDWQSQSPKHRMAKTVGGHRFFGGYYSWKGLKYVPSWGGSLFEALMPLLVLDELRYAPASLGRNALVHAGMHRRFALEQLGYPVWGLSPSSTPAGNGYGEYGVRILGTLGYRAGAVTPHAAALALLVDPVPAVANLRQLAERYPLYGDFGFYDAVDPRTGQVAHNYLALDQSMILIALANYLRNGVIQRYFAADPIIQPVLPMLGAERFFD
;
A
#
# COMPACT_ATOMS: atom_id res chain seq x y z
N MET A 1 -4.72 29.33 -8.71
CA MET A 1 -4.73 27.92 -9.11
C MET A 1 -3.33 27.30 -9.27
N PRO A 2 -2.38 27.55 -8.38
CA PRO A 2 -1.10 26.80 -8.35
C PRO A 2 -1.00 25.79 -7.18
N ARG A 3 -2.10 25.54 -6.44
CA ARG A 3 -2.09 24.66 -5.25
C ARG A 3 -2.33 23.16 -5.51
N LEU A 4 -2.55 22.76 -6.76
CA LEU A 4 -2.83 21.35 -7.13
C LEU A 4 -1.59 20.54 -7.54
N ALA A 5 -0.49 21.17 -7.91
CA ALA A 5 0.69 20.47 -8.42
C ALA A 5 1.52 19.75 -7.34
N SER A 6 1.53 20.26 -6.10
CA SER A 6 2.32 19.65 -5.02
C SER A 6 1.61 18.50 -4.29
N ILE A 7 0.29 18.40 -4.42
CA ILE A 7 -0.54 17.33 -3.81
C ILE A 7 -0.59 16.09 -4.71
N LEU A 8 -0.45 16.27 -6.02
CA LEU A 8 -0.45 15.16 -6.99
C LEU A 8 0.81 14.27 -6.94
N ALA A 9 1.88 14.70 -6.29
CA ALA A 9 3.06 13.87 -6.04
C ALA A 9 2.81 12.74 -5.01
N PHE A 10 1.72 12.81 -4.24
CA PHE A 10 1.37 11.82 -3.21
C PHE A 10 0.52 10.65 -3.71
N LEU A 11 0.03 10.66 -4.95
CA LEU A 11 -1.02 9.76 -5.41
C LEU A 11 -0.64 8.88 -6.60
N ARG A 12 0.61 8.47 -6.74
CA ARG A 12 0.98 7.53 -7.80
C ARG A 12 1.73 6.29 -7.29
N PRO A 13 1.05 5.27 -6.77
CA PRO A 13 1.68 3.95 -6.72
C PRO A 13 1.12 2.92 -7.69
N CYS A 14 0.18 3.19 -8.55
CA CYS A 14 -0.33 2.11 -9.40
C CYS A 14 -0.11 2.24 -10.91
N CYS A 15 0.35 3.33 -11.46
CA CYS A 15 0.63 3.40 -12.91
C CYS A 15 1.40 4.66 -13.23
N TRP A 16 2.72 4.66 -13.21
CA TRP A 16 3.56 5.54 -14.06
C TRP A 16 5.03 5.43 -13.65
N VAL A 17 5.76 4.62 -14.36
CA VAL A 17 7.20 4.83 -14.57
C VAL A 17 7.34 5.21 -16.04
N ALA A 18 7.58 6.47 -16.30
CA ALA A 18 7.92 6.95 -17.62
C ALA A 18 9.39 7.35 -17.66
N ALA A 19 10.08 6.69 -18.52
CA ALA A 19 11.16 7.06 -19.43
C ALA A 19 12.12 8.20 -19.01
N PHE A 20 13.40 7.88 -18.91
CA PHE A 20 14.45 8.61 -19.66
C PHE A 20 15.49 7.62 -20.16
N GLY A 21 15.74 7.76 -21.44
CA GLY A 21 16.45 6.85 -22.29
C GLY A 21 17.93 7.14 -22.48
N LEU A 22 18.54 6.13 -23.02
CA LEU A 22 19.63 6.03 -24.00
C LEU A 22 20.74 7.09 -24.01
N LEU A 23 21.97 6.64 -23.79
CA LEU A 23 23.06 6.67 -24.77
C LEU A 23 24.38 6.15 -24.17
N GLY A 24 25.08 5.35 -24.94
CA GLY A 24 26.54 5.25 -24.90
C GLY A 24 27.14 3.89 -24.60
N HIS A 25 27.40 3.11 -25.65
CA HIS A 25 28.30 1.95 -25.63
C HIS A 25 29.76 2.40 -25.42
N GLY A 26 30.42 1.79 -24.45
CA GLY A 26 31.87 1.85 -24.32
C GLY A 26 32.38 0.62 -23.58
N ALA A 27 32.91 -0.35 -24.30
CA ALA A 27 33.59 -1.48 -23.72
C ALA A 27 34.89 -1.05 -23.03
N ILE A 28 35.01 -1.36 -21.73
CA ILE A 28 36.28 -1.23 -21.00
C ILE A 28 36.68 -2.60 -20.46
N ALA A 29 37.89 -2.99 -20.78
CA ALA A 29 38.52 -4.24 -20.37
C ALA A 29 38.65 -4.36 -18.85
N LEU A 30 38.33 -5.54 -18.34
CA LEU A 30 38.54 -5.91 -16.94
C LEU A 30 40.05 -6.02 -16.64
N ALA A 31 40.55 -5.10 -15.81
CA ALA A 31 41.81 -5.26 -15.12
C ALA A 31 41.54 -6.01 -13.78
N ALA A 32 42.43 -6.94 -13.45
CA ALA A 32 42.35 -7.71 -12.19
C ALA A 32 42.43 -6.79 -10.97
N ASP A 33 41.58 -7.02 -9.99
CA ASP A 33 41.55 -6.29 -8.75
C ASP A 33 42.86 -6.44 -7.95
N PRO A 34 43.35 -5.35 -7.34
CA PRO A 34 44.51 -5.41 -6.42
C PRO A 34 44.09 -6.15 -5.13
N PRO A 35 45.05 -6.80 -4.44
CA PRO A 35 44.76 -7.54 -3.21
C PRO A 35 44.21 -6.59 -2.12
N ASP A 36 43.22 -7.09 -1.38
CA ASP A 36 42.58 -6.37 -0.29
C ASP A 36 43.60 -5.81 0.71
N PRO A 37 43.43 -4.54 1.16
CA PRO A 37 44.26 -4.00 2.22
C PRO A 37 44.03 -4.74 3.54
N PRO A 38 45.04 -4.81 4.43
CA PRO A 38 44.93 -5.55 5.68
C PRO A 38 43.79 -5.02 6.54
N ILE A 39 42.95 -5.93 7.04
CA ILE A 39 41.80 -5.66 7.90
C ILE A 39 42.27 -4.84 9.12
N ARG A 40 41.90 -3.58 9.19
CA ARG A 40 42.05 -2.76 10.41
C ARG A 40 40.94 -3.18 11.40
N PRO A 41 41.23 -3.24 12.73
CA PRO A 41 40.18 -3.45 13.70
C PRO A 41 39.13 -2.36 13.56
N GLU A 42 37.87 -2.77 13.37
CA GLU A 42 36.75 -1.84 13.16
C GLU A 42 36.53 -0.96 14.38
N PRO A 43 36.35 0.37 14.24
CA PRO A 43 35.98 1.21 15.33
C PRO A 43 34.56 0.87 15.82
N PRO A 44 34.28 0.88 17.11
CA PRO A 44 32.98 0.54 17.69
C PRO A 44 31.86 1.52 17.29
N GLY A 45 32.16 2.67 16.73
CA GLY A 45 31.21 3.67 16.24
C GLY A 45 31.94 4.94 15.79
N LEU A 46 31.25 5.74 14.96
CA LEU A 46 31.71 7.06 14.53
C LEU A 46 30.80 8.13 15.13
N LEU A 47 31.32 8.89 16.11
CA LEU A 47 30.60 10.00 16.73
C LEU A 47 30.60 11.19 15.76
N LEU A 48 29.41 11.60 15.32
CA LEU A 48 29.23 12.78 14.45
C LEU A 48 29.21 14.06 15.28
N HIS A 49 28.49 14.07 16.41
CA HIS A 49 28.44 15.19 17.33
C HIS A 49 27.92 14.78 18.74
N ASP A 50 28.62 15.22 19.80
CA ASP A 50 28.25 15.00 21.21
C ASP A 50 27.69 16.28 21.90
N PHE A 51 27.69 17.39 21.21
CA PHE A 51 27.23 18.71 21.69
C PHE A 51 27.88 19.22 22.98
N GLU A 52 28.91 18.56 23.49
CA GLU A 52 29.66 19.03 24.66
C GLU A 52 30.46 20.31 24.32
N ARG A 53 30.78 20.47 23.04
CA ARG A 53 31.50 21.66 22.52
C ARG A 53 30.75 22.20 21.28
N ALA A 54 31.02 23.46 20.92
CA ALA A 54 30.49 24.07 19.72
C ALA A 54 31.08 23.46 18.42
N THR A 55 32.23 22.81 18.51
CA THR A 55 32.88 22.12 17.38
C THR A 55 32.68 20.63 17.50
N ALA A 56 32.28 19.99 16.38
CA ALA A 56 32.11 18.54 16.30
C ALA A 56 33.44 17.81 16.56
N PRO A 57 33.41 16.59 17.12
CA PRO A 57 34.59 15.73 17.23
C PRO A 57 35.19 15.37 15.87
N LEU A 58 34.35 15.25 14.83
CA LEU A 58 34.77 14.95 13.48
C LEU A 58 35.20 16.23 12.74
N PRO A 59 36.44 16.33 12.22
CA PRO A 59 36.93 17.53 11.51
C PRO A 59 36.06 17.88 10.30
N GLY A 60 35.78 19.16 10.12
CA GLY A 60 35.01 19.67 8.99
C GLY A 60 33.48 19.59 9.12
N VAL A 61 32.96 18.93 10.17
CA VAL A 61 31.53 18.95 10.45
C VAL A 61 31.12 20.31 11.02
N THR A 62 30.09 20.89 10.41
CA THR A 62 29.51 22.18 10.84
C THR A 62 27.99 22.06 10.95
N MET A 63 27.35 22.93 11.73
CA MET A 63 25.90 22.93 11.89
C MET A 63 25.26 24.22 11.40
N SER A 64 24.04 24.13 10.87
CA SER A 64 23.24 25.28 10.44
C SER A 64 21.76 24.96 10.42
N GLY A 65 20.92 25.98 10.61
CA GLY A 65 19.48 25.91 10.31
C GLY A 65 19.22 26.30 8.85
N TRP A 66 18.06 25.88 8.29
CA TRP A 66 17.56 26.35 7.01
C TRP A 66 16.07 26.68 7.07
N THR A 67 15.65 27.54 6.13
CA THR A 67 14.25 27.90 5.86
C THR A 67 13.91 27.48 4.44
N ALA A 68 12.62 27.25 4.15
CA ALA A 68 12.19 26.69 2.86
C ALA A 68 12.51 27.56 1.64
N GLU A 69 12.33 28.89 1.74
CA GLU A 69 12.66 29.82 0.65
C GLU A 69 13.06 31.21 1.21
N PRO A 70 14.06 31.87 0.62
CA PRO A 70 14.39 33.24 0.96
C PRO A 70 13.29 34.20 0.54
N GLY A 71 12.72 34.96 1.48
CA GLY A 71 11.80 36.06 1.18
C GLY A 71 10.32 35.78 1.46
N ILE A 72 9.95 34.53 1.82
CA ILE A 72 8.61 34.19 2.32
C ILE A 72 8.77 33.79 3.80
N ASP A 73 8.02 34.40 4.71
CA ASP A 73 8.02 34.03 6.14
C ASP A 73 7.30 32.69 6.35
N THR A 74 7.94 31.63 5.88
CA THR A 74 7.41 30.25 5.94
C THR A 74 7.72 29.55 7.25
N GLY A 75 8.70 30.06 8.02
CA GLY A 75 9.12 29.49 9.28
C GLY A 75 10.62 29.54 9.50
N ARG A 76 11.05 29.25 10.72
CA ARG A 76 12.45 29.25 11.11
C ARG A 76 12.74 28.16 12.14
N VAL A 77 14.00 27.72 12.19
CA VAL A 77 14.55 26.89 13.25
C VAL A 77 15.63 27.69 13.98
N GLU A 78 15.45 27.86 15.28
CA GLU A 78 16.46 28.37 16.18
C GLU A 78 17.15 27.18 16.84
N TYR A 79 18.47 27.25 17.02
CA TYR A 79 19.22 26.19 17.65
C TYR A 79 20.34 26.74 18.53
N GLY A 80 20.65 25.98 19.58
CA GLY A 80 21.73 26.31 20.50
C GLY A 80 22.20 25.08 21.26
N ILE A 81 23.43 25.10 21.72
CA ILE A 81 23.97 24.10 22.62
C ILE A 81 23.77 24.61 24.06
N GLU A 82 22.89 23.93 24.80
CA GLU A 82 22.46 24.33 26.12
C GLU A 82 22.74 23.21 27.15
N PRO A 83 22.78 23.51 28.48
CA PRO A 83 22.95 22.46 29.48
C PRO A 83 21.90 21.37 29.36
N SER A 84 22.34 20.11 29.25
CA SER A 84 21.46 18.94 29.14
C SER A 84 20.83 18.63 30.49
N GLN A 85 19.55 18.19 30.46
CA GLN A 85 18.88 17.62 31.64
C GLN A 85 18.92 16.08 31.63
N ARG A 86 19.77 15.48 30.81
CA ARG A 86 19.95 14.03 30.74
C ARG A 86 20.69 13.54 31.99
N ALA A 87 20.39 12.31 32.42
CA ALA A 87 21.13 11.65 33.48
C ALA A 87 22.61 11.54 33.09
N GLY A 88 23.51 12.12 33.91
CA GLY A 88 24.94 12.22 33.59
C GLY A 88 25.41 13.66 33.33
N GLY A 89 24.49 14.61 33.13
CA GLY A 89 24.84 16.02 32.88
C GLY A 89 25.29 16.27 31.44
N GLY A 90 26.12 17.31 31.24
CA GLY A 90 26.64 17.69 29.92
C GLY A 90 25.78 18.73 29.22
N ARG A 91 25.99 18.87 27.90
CA ARG A 91 25.27 19.78 27.04
C ARG A 91 24.58 19.00 25.92
N ALA A 92 23.53 19.59 25.37
CA ALA A 92 22.78 19.00 24.27
C ALA A 92 22.34 20.07 23.24
N LEU A 93 22.04 19.69 22.05
CA LEU A 93 21.45 20.55 21.05
C LEU A 93 19.98 20.80 21.40
N HIS A 94 19.60 22.07 21.51
CA HIS A 94 18.21 22.50 21.62
C HIS A 94 17.75 23.08 20.29
N LEU A 95 16.72 22.51 19.69
CA LEU A 95 16.08 22.96 18.47
C LEU A 95 14.69 23.51 18.78
N ARG A 96 14.37 24.70 18.30
CA ARG A 96 13.02 25.27 18.35
C ARG A 96 12.57 25.62 16.95
N TYR A 97 11.48 25.04 16.51
CA TYR A 97 10.89 25.36 15.20
C TYR A 97 9.65 26.25 15.36
N ARG A 98 9.45 27.10 14.37
CA ARG A 98 8.27 27.94 14.26
C ARG A 98 7.88 28.12 12.81
N PHE A 99 6.63 27.78 12.45
CA PHE A 99 6.03 28.03 11.15
C PHE A 99 5.17 29.28 11.17
N GLY A 100 5.15 30.00 10.07
CA GLY A 100 4.16 31.05 9.80
C GLY A 100 2.80 30.45 9.42
N PRO A 101 1.70 31.23 9.57
CA PRO A 101 0.37 30.79 9.13
C PRO A 101 0.36 30.47 7.63
N GLY A 102 -0.07 29.26 7.26
CA GLY A 102 -0.14 28.81 5.87
C GLY A 102 1.20 28.40 5.25
N ALA A 103 2.22 28.15 6.06
CA ALA A 103 3.49 27.60 5.61
C ALA A 103 3.31 26.28 4.84
N THR A 104 4.01 26.14 3.71
CA THR A 104 3.95 24.95 2.85
C THR A 104 5.29 24.28 2.62
N GLY A 105 6.39 24.93 3.00
CA GLY A 105 7.75 24.39 2.87
C GLY A 105 8.32 23.84 4.17
N ASP A 106 9.28 22.95 4.06
CA ASP A 106 10.01 22.36 5.17
C ASP A 106 11.10 23.30 5.68
N ILE A 107 11.32 23.25 6.99
CA ILE A 107 12.42 23.93 7.68
C ILE A 107 13.19 22.91 8.49
N GLY A 108 14.42 23.21 8.91
CA GLY A 108 15.15 22.24 9.69
C GLY A 108 16.52 22.68 10.13
N TRP A 109 17.22 21.76 10.76
CA TRP A 109 18.58 21.85 11.20
C TRP A 109 19.43 20.73 10.59
N ARG A 110 20.71 21.01 10.31
CA ARG A 110 21.63 20.05 9.69
C ARG A 110 23.04 20.10 10.24
N LEU A 111 23.69 18.93 10.21
CA LEU A 111 25.14 18.79 10.19
C LEU A 111 25.59 18.71 8.71
N SER A 112 26.49 19.57 8.30
CA SER A 112 27.23 19.41 7.05
C SER A 112 28.34 18.40 7.27
N LEU A 113 28.41 17.37 6.44
CA LEU A 113 29.37 16.28 6.55
C LEU A 113 30.41 16.41 5.42
N PRO A 114 31.70 16.27 5.71
CA PRO A 114 32.77 16.45 4.71
C PRO A 114 32.96 15.17 3.88
N ASP A 115 32.05 14.89 2.93
CA ASP A 115 32.14 13.69 2.06
C ASP A 115 32.35 12.39 2.86
N LEU A 116 31.45 12.15 3.82
CA LEU A 116 31.59 11.08 4.81
C LEU A 116 31.31 9.70 4.21
N ASP A 117 32.26 8.77 4.32
CA ASP A 117 32.02 7.35 4.04
C ASP A 117 31.41 6.65 5.28
N ALA A 118 30.12 6.37 5.22
CA ALA A 118 29.36 5.66 6.26
C ALA A 118 29.15 4.18 5.90
N SER A 119 29.74 3.66 4.83
CA SER A 119 29.50 2.28 4.34
C SER A 119 29.96 1.17 5.28
N ALA A 120 30.81 1.48 6.27
CA ALA A 120 31.26 0.55 7.31
C ALA A 120 30.22 0.36 8.43
N TYR A 121 29.21 1.24 8.52
CA TYR A 121 28.22 1.29 9.59
C TYR A 121 26.87 0.80 9.08
N ASP A 122 25.99 0.41 10.00
CA ASP A 122 24.66 -0.12 9.68
C ASP A 122 23.52 0.55 10.47
N HIS A 123 23.84 1.39 11.48
CA HIS A 123 22.86 2.15 12.26
C HIS A 123 23.29 3.59 12.48
N LEU A 124 22.28 4.47 12.54
CA LEU A 124 22.36 5.79 13.17
C LEU A 124 21.81 5.66 14.58
N GLU A 125 22.52 6.21 15.58
CA GLU A 125 22.06 6.31 16.97
C GLU A 125 22.11 7.76 17.43
N PHE A 126 21.12 8.18 18.20
CA PHE A 126 21.11 9.47 18.89
C PHE A 126 20.10 9.47 20.05
N TRP A 127 20.24 10.43 20.96
CA TRP A 127 19.25 10.70 21.98
C TRP A 127 18.36 11.85 21.55
N ILE A 128 17.05 11.75 21.87
CA ILE A 128 16.06 12.78 21.57
C ILE A 128 14.99 12.86 22.66
N ARG A 129 14.49 14.07 22.92
CA ARG A 129 13.26 14.32 23.68
C ARG A 129 12.56 15.56 23.15
N GLY A 130 11.26 15.65 23.36
CA GLY A 130 10.48 16.87 23.13
C GLY A 130 10.66 17.88 24.29
N GLU A 131 10.45 19.15 24.00
CA GLU A 131 10.42 20.21 25.00
C GLU A 131 9.18 20.08 25.89
N ALA A 132 9.36 20.07 27.20
CA ALA A 132 8.27 19.92 28.16
C ALA A 132 7.29 21.10 28.10
N GLY A 133 5.99 20.83 28.05
CA GLY A 133 4.95 21.87 28.06
C GLY A 133 4.67 22.50 26.70
N SER A 134 5.30 22.03 25.62
CA SER A 134 4.97 22.41 24.26
C SER A 134 4.15 21.31 23.55
N ASP A 135 3.27 21.68 22.63
CA ASP A 135 2.56 20.74 21.76
C ASP A 135 3.51 20.22 20.67
N ASN A 136 4.56 19.55 21.09
CA ASN A 136 5.53 18.99 20.15
C ASN A 136 4.90 17.92 19.28
N ALA A 137 5.36 17.83 18.04
CA ALA A 137 5.09 16.67 17.21
C ALA A 137 5.63 15.42 17.94
N GLU A 138 4.81 14.37 18.01
CA GLU A 138 5.27 13.07 18.49
C GLU A 138 6.23 12.39 17.49
N ALA A 139 6.57 13.07 16.39
CA ALA A 139 7.40 12.56 15.31
C ALA A 139 8.25 13.66 14.67
N VAL A 140 9.50 13.32 14.31
CA VAL A 140 10.39 14.16 13.50
C VAL A 140 10.91 13.36 12.32
N LYS A 141 11.12 14.03 11.18
CA LYS A 141 11.81 13.46 10.03
C LYS A 141 13.31 13.65 10.20
N ILE A 142 14.06 12.58 10.04
CA ILE A 142 15.52 12.61 9.92
C ILE A 142 15.92 12.31 8.50
N GLU A 143 17.00 12.94 8.02
CA GLU A 143 17.38 12.89 6.62
C GLU A 143 18.91 12.87 6.46
N PHE A 144 19.41 11.96 5.62
CA PHE A 144 20.76 12.08 5.05
C PHE A 144 20.69 12.59 3.62
N LYS A 145 21.74 13.31 3.20
CA LYS A 145 21.88 13.76 1.82
C LYS A 145 23.21 13.34 1.23
N GLN A 146 23.16 13.00 -0.05
CA GLN A 146 24.28 12.56 -0.86
C GLN A 146 24.31 13.36 -2.17
N PRO A 147 25.48 13.85 -2.63
CA PRO A 147 25.60 14.49 -3.95
C PRO A 147 25.17 13.54 -5.07
N LEU A 148 24.43 14.04 -6.04
CA LEU A 148 24.06 13.25 -7.22
C LEU A 148 25.25 13.20 -8.18
N VAL A 149 25.91 12.05 -8.27
CA VAL A 149 27.03 11.83 -9.20
C VAL A 149 26.52 11.85 -10.64
N GLY A 150 27.09 12.74 -11.48
CA GLY A 150 26.71 12.88 -12.90
C GLY A 150 25.41 13.65 -13.17
N GLY A 151 24.76 14.20 -12.13
CA GLY A 151 23.60 15.07 -12.26
C GLY A 151 23.95 16.57 -12.37
N PRO A 152 22.96 17.45 -12.60
CA PRO A 152 23.15 18.89 -12.55
C PRO A 152 23.76 19.33 -11.22
N PHE A 153 24.65 20.33 -11.28
CA PHE A 153 25.37 20.82 -10.10
C PHE A 153 24.39 21.23 -8.99
N GLY A 154 24.56 20.68 -7.79
CA GLY A 154 23.75 20.99 -6.59
C GLY A 154 22.56 20.11 -6.32
N LEU A 155 22.23 19.13 -7.16
CA LEU A 155 21.20 18.16 -6.84
C LEU A 155 21.72 17.12 -5.83
N LEU A 156 20.92 16.87 -4.80
CA LEU A 156 21.22 15.93 -3.73
C LEU A 156 20.20 14.78 -3.74
N ARG A 157 20.68 13.56 -3.63
CA ARG A 157 19.82 12.43 -3.20
C ARG A 157 19.52 12.59 -1.73
N LYS A 158 18.31 12.21 -1.34
CA LYS A 158 17.84 12.26 0.04
C LYS A 158 17.42 10.87 0.49
N GLY A 159 17.89 10.44 1.66
CA GLY A 159 17.37 9.28 2.34
C GLY A 159 16.79 9.73 3.67
N SER A 160 15.55 9.35 3.97
CA SER A 160 14.86 9.82 5.17
C SER A 160 14.04 8.72 5.83
N THR A 161 13.80 8.91 7.13
CA THR A 161 12.81 8.14 7.90
C THR A 161 12.18 9.03 8.97
N ILE A 162 11.07 8.55 9.55
CA ILE A 162 10.34 9.27 10.60
C ILE A 162 10.60 8.60 11.94
N VAL A 163 11.10 9.37 12.91
CA VAL A 163 11.23 8.94 14.31
C VAL A 163 9.98 9.37 15.05
N THR A 164 9.31 8.42 15.71
CA THR A 164 8.01 8.61 16.39
C THR A 164 8.14 8.43 17.90
N ASP A 165 7.04 8.71 18.63
CA ASP A 165 6.94 8.59 20.11
C ASP A 165 7.99 9.39 20.86
N ILE A 166 8.18 10.61 20.42
CA ILE A 166 9.05 11.56 21.09
C ILE A 166 8.26 12.25 22.20
N GLY A 167 8.46 11.80 23.44
CA GLY A 167 7.88 12.41 24.64
C GLY A 167 8.81 13.44 25.27
N SER A 168 8.45 13.90 26.48
CA SER A 168 9.26 14.81 27.30
C SER A 168 10.49 14.15 27.96
N ASP A 169 10.55 12.82 27.94
CA ASP A 169 11.66 12.06 28.48
C ASP A 169 12.70 11.74 27.43
N TRP A 170 13.98 11.68 27.84
CA TRP A 170 15.06 11.29 26.93
C TRP A 170 14.91 9.85 26.47
N ARG A 171 14.97 9.67 25.16
CA ARG A 171 14.89 8.38 24.48
C ARG A 171 16.10 8.19 23.59
N GLN A 172 16.75 7.04 23.67
CA GLN A 172 17.74 6.60 22.70
C GLN A 172 17.04 6.03 21.49
N VAL A 173 17.41 6.53 20.33
CA VAL A 173 16.85 6.11 19.03
C VAL A 173 17.96 5.44 18.24
N ARG A 174 17.66 4.25 17.70
CA ARG A 174 18.51 3.52 16.75
C ARG A 174 17.77 3.33 15.45
N VAL A 175 18.36 3.81 14.37
CA VAL A 175 17.77 3.73 13.02
C VAL A 175 18.72 2.92 12.15
N PRO A 176 18.29 1.74 11.67
CA PRO A 176 19.04 1.03 10.65
C PRO A 176 19.19 1.89 9.39
N LEU A 177 20.40 2.02 8.85
CA LEU A 177 20.66 2.88 7.70
C LEU A 177 19.92 2.42 6.44
N ASN A 178 19.68 1.11 6.31
CA ASN A 178 18.89 0.55 5.20
C ASN A 178 17.40 0.90 5.26
N PHE A 179 16.92 1.54 6.34
CA PHE A 179 15.55 2.09 6.43
C PHE A 179 15.47 3.53 5.89
N MET A 180 16.59 4.15 5.57
CA MET A 180 16.61 5.45 4.93
C MET A 180 16.60 5.28 3.42
N SER A 181 15.41 5.30 2.83
CA SER A 181 15.21 5.24 1.38
C SER A 181 15.92 6.39 0.67
N GLY A 182 16.44 6.11 -0.52
CA GLY A 182 16.99 7.14 -1.43
C GLY A 182 18.51 7.35 -1.38
N ILE A 183 19.25 6.79 -0.41
CA ILE A 183 20.73 6.79 -0.41
C ILE A 183 21.24 5.58 -1.19
N ALA A 184 22.12 5.81 -2.17
CA ALA A 184 22.55 4.75 -3.08
C ALA A 184 23.69 3.89 -2.54
N ASP A 185 24.71 4.46 -1.90
CA ASP A 185 25.94 3.74 -1.56
C ASP A 185 26.56 4.07 -0.19
N TRP A 186 26.01 5.00 0.55
CA TRP A 186 26.50 5.45 1.87
C TRP A 186 27.97 5.93 1.92
N LYS A 187 28.65 6.11 0.78
CA LYS A 187 30.06 6.48 0.72
C LYS A 187 30.31 8.00 0.67
N HIS A 188 29.34 8.76 0.22
CA HIS A 188 29.49 10.17 -0.08
C HIS A 188 28.43 11.02 0.60
N LEU A 189 28.28 10.90 1.92
CA LEU A 189 27.29 11.68 2.65
C LEU A 189 27.76 13.12 2.83
N SER A 190 26.88 14.06 2.50
CA SER A 190 27.16 15.50 2.61
C SER A 190 26.41 16.19 3.75
N GLN A 191 25.31 15.61 4.22
CA GLN A 191 24.49 16.19 5.29
C GLN A 191 23.75 15.10 6.09
N PHE A 192 23.57 15.38 7.37
CA PHE A 192 22.55 14.80 8.24
C PHE A 192 21.61 15.91 8.71
N GLY A 193 20.31 15.70 8.76
CA GLY A 193 19.35 16.74 9.15
C GLY A 193 18.16 16.26 9.94
N ILE A 194 17.61 17.18 10.73
CA ILE A 194 16.30 17.09 11.36
C ILE A 194 15.38 18.03 10.57
N VAL A 195 14.28 17.50 10.06
CA VAL A 195 13.37 18.20 9.16
C VAL A 195 12.00 18.32 9.80
N PHE A 196 11.46 19.53 9.78
CA PHE A 196 10.09 19.82 10.20
C PHE A 196 9.25 20.16 8.98
N GLU A 197 8.16 19.43 8.78
CA GLU A 197 7.20 19.60 7.69
C GLU A 197 5.87 20.11 8.27
N PRO A 198 5.28 21.20 7.77
CA PRO A 198 4.05 21.76 8.34
C PRO A 198 2.88 20.76 8.36
N SER A 199 2.86 19.85 7.37
CA SER A 199 1.84 18.79 7.26
C SER A 199 2.00 17.66 8.30
N ARG A 200 3.15 17.57 8.97
CA ARG A 200 3.48 16.50 9.93
C ARG A 200 3.55 16.96 11.38
N VAL A 201 3.66 18.26 11.61
CA VAL A 201 3.70 18.81 12.97
C VAL A 201 2.30 19.20 13.43
N PRO A 202 1.84 18.79 14.64
CA PRO A 202 0.52 19.12 15.16
C PRO A 202 0.40 20.56 15.63
N SER A 203 1.53 21.24 15.89
CA SER A 203 1.60 22.64 16.28
C SER A 203 2.58 23.40 15.39
N LEU A 204 2.25 24.65 15.06
CA LEU A 204 3.10 25.55 14.27
C LEU A 204 4.41 25.92 14.99
N SER A 205 4.59 25.54 16.23
CA SER A 205 5.83 25.74 16.98
C SER A 205 6.04 24.62 17.98
N GLY A 206 7.30 24.29 18.24
CA GLY A 206 7.70 23.29 19.21
C GLY A 206 9.21 23.21 19.37
N GLY A 207 9.68 22.34 20.26
CA GLY A 207 11.10 22.18 20.53
C GLY A 207 11.51 20.75 20.78
N TYR A 208 12.76 20.46 20.45
CA TYR A 208 13.39 19.16 20.67
C TYR A 208 14.80 19.33 21.19
N TRP A 209 15.21 18.34 21.96
CA TRP A 209 16.57 18.21 22.42
C TRP A 209 17.19 16.97 21.77
N LEU A 210 18.42 17.09 21.25
CA LEU A 210 19.19 16.00 20.69
C LEU A 210 20.57 15.92 21.34
N ASP A 211 21.10 14.68 21.42
CA ASP A 211 22.40 14.42 21.98
C ASP A 211 23.05 13.17 21.37
N ASP A 212 24.39 13.07 21.40
CA ASP A 212 25.18 11.90 21.01
C ASP A 212 24.81 11.31 19.64
N ILE A 213 24.94 12.08 18.56
CA ILE A 213 24.65 11.57 17.20
C ILE A 213 25.83 10.74 16.72
N ALA A 214 25.64 9.44 16.49
CA ALA A 214 26.68 8.51 16.10
C ALA A 214 26.24 7.51 15.03
N LEU A 215 27.16 7.02 14.22
CA LEU A 215 27.00 5.87 13.37
C LEU A 215 27.61 4.64 14.03
N LEU A 216 26.88 3.54 14.06
CA LEU A 216 27.28 2.30 14.73
C LEU A 216 27.31 1.13 13.79
N LYS A 217 28.14 0.12 14.12
CA LYS A 217 28.10 -1.21 13.50
C LYS A 217 27.64 -2.22 14.55
N ILE A 218 26.38 -2.60 14.50
CA ILE A 218 25.76 -3.53 15.48
C ILE A 218 25.47 -4.90 14.90
N GLY A 219 25.56 -5.05 13.56
CA GLY A 219 25.08 -6.23 12.84
C GLY A 219 23.59 -6.19 12.57
N GLN A 220 23.17 -6.62 11.38
CA GLN A 220 21.77 -6.45 10.95
C GLN A 220 21.06 -7.76 10.72
N PRO A 221 19.82 -7.91 11.20
CA PRO A 221 18.81 -8.66 10.48
C PRO A 221 18.16 -7.73 9.44
N GLY A 222 18.31 -8.00 8.15
CA GLY A 222 17.61 -7.25 7.09
C GLY A 222 18.36 -7.22 5.77
N PRO A 223 17.77 -6.61 4.73
CA PRO A 223 18.39 -6.55 3.42
C PRO A 223 19.74 -5.84 3.48
N SER A 224 20.79 -6.55 3.07
CA SER A 224 22.11 -5.96 2.88
C SER A 224 22.03 -4.84 1.83
N ILE A 225 22.72 -3.73 2.07
CA ILE A 225 22.97 -2.71 1.03
C ILE A 225 23.79 -3.24 -0.17
N ARG A 226 24.33 -4.47 -0.05
CA ARG A 226 25.00 -5.21 -1.12
C ARG A 226 24.07 -6.24 -1.75
N ASP A 227 22.83 -5.85 -2.08
CA ASP A 227 21.97 -6.73 -2.86
C ASP A 227 22.56 -6.98 -4.24
N PRO A 228 22.40 -8.19 -4.79
CA PRO A 228 22.94 -8.53 -6.10
C PRO A 228 22.43 -7.58 -7.18
N VAL A 229 23.26 -7.30 -8.17
CA VAL A 229 22.83 -6.53 -9.36
C VAL A 229 21.63 -7.23 -9.98
N ILE A 230 20.50 -6.54 -9.99
CA ILE A 230 19.25 -7.07 -10.56
C ILE A 230 19.28 -6.85 -12.06
N PRO A 231 19.08 -7.89 -12.88
CA PRO A 231 19.02 -7.73 -14.32
C PRO A 231 17.95 -6.71 -14.73
N PRO A 232 18.15 -5.95 -15.81
CA PRO A 232 17.11 -5.08 -16.36
C PRO A 232 15.87 -5.90 -16.73
N LEU A 233 14.71 -5.23 -16.79
CA LEU A 233 13.50 -5.86 -17.30
C LEU A 233 13.72 -6.28 -18.76
N LYS A 234 13.39 -7.51 -19.11
CA LYS A 234 13.40 -7.98 -20.48
C LYS A 234 12.19 -7.46 -21.26
N THR A 235 11.04 -7.41 -20.57
CA THR A 235 9.81 -6.82 -21.08
C THR A 235 9.51 -5.56 -20.28
N ALA A 236 9.69 -4.38 -20.86
CA ALA A 236 9.30 -3.14 -20.22
C ALA A 236 7.76 -3.03 -20.15
N TRP A 237 7.27 -2.40 -19.08
CA TRP A 237 5.84 -2.14 -18.89
C TRP A 237 5.20 -1.46 -20.12
N GLU A 238 5.91 -0.51 -20.72
CA GLU A 238 5.48 0.20 -21.92
C GLU A 238 5.27 -0.75 -23.11
N ASN A 239 6.03 -1.82 -23.22
CA ASN A 239 5.82 -2.85 -24.22
C ASN A 239 4.53 -3.65 -23.98
N SER A 240 4.06 -3.75 -22.73
CA SER A 240 2.78 -4.39 -22.43
C SER A 240 1.58 -3.48 -22.73
N LEU A 241 1.75 -2.16 -22.78
CA LEU A 241 0.67 -1.21 -23.05
C LEU A 241 0.56 -0.75 -24.52
N GLY A 242 1.68 -0.60 -25.21
CA GLY A 242 1.72 -0.07 -26.59
C GLY A 242 2.51 -0.95 -27.56
N GLY A 243 3.64 -1.50 -27.12
CA GLY A 243 4.52 -2.34 -27.92
C GLY A 243 3.95 -3.71 -28.30
N LYS A 244 2.87 -4.16 -27.64
CA LYS A 244 2.20 -5.44 -27.92
C LYS A 244 1.01 -5.34 -28.90
N ALA A 245 0.77 -4.20 -29.51
CA ALA A 245 -0.33 -4.04 -30.47
C ALA A 245 -0.25 -5.09 -31.61
N ALA A 246 0.94 -5.34 -32.14
CA ALA A 246 1.17 -6.36 -33.15
C ALA A 246 1.02 -7.81 -32.65
N ALA A 247 1.16 -8.04 -31.33
CA ALA A 247 1.03 -9.36 -30.71
C ALA A 247 -0.40 -9.69 -30.26
N GLN A 248 -1.35 -8.75 -30.32
CA GLN A 248 -2.72 -8.96 -29.86
C GLN A 248 -3.39 -10.22 -30.44
N PRO A 249 -3.24 -10.62 -31.72
CA PRO A 249 -3.80 -11.87 -32.22
C PRO A 249 -3.23 -13.11 -31.50
N GLN A 250 -1.92 -13.15 -31.25
CA GLN A 250 -1.24 -14.25 -30.53
C GLN A 250 -1.65 -14.30 -29.07
N ILE A 251 -1.76 -13.15 -28.40
CA ILE A 251 -2.24 -13.02 -27.03
C ILE A 251 -3.68 -13.53 -26.93
N ARG A 252 -4.53 -13.14 -27.86
CA ARG A 252 -5.93 -13.61 -27.94
C ARG A 252 -6.02 -15.13 -28.11
N ALA A 253 -5.14 -15.72 -28.89
CA ALA A 253 -5.10 -17.18 -29.08
C ALA A 253 -4.81 -17.95 -27.79
N ARG A 254 -4.37 -17.29 -26.71
CA ARG A 254 -4.14 -17.86 -25.38
C ARG A 254 -5.39 -17.87 -24.49
N LEU A 255 -6.43 -17.14 -24.86
CA LEU A 255 -7.72 -17.15 -24.17
C LEU A 255 -8.50 -18.44 -24.44
N THR A 256 -9.42 -18.82 -23.56
CA THR A 256 -10.27 -19.99 -23.70
C THR A 256 -11.68 -19.67 -24.22
N GLY A 257 -12.06 -18.39 -24.22
CA GLY A 257 -13.37 -17.95 -24.68
C GLY A 257 -13.41 -16.45 -24.93
N TRP A 258 -14.51 -15.98 -25.53
CA TRP A 258 -14.76 -14.60 -25.86
C TRP A 258 -16.24 -14.27 -25.70
N PRO A 259 -16.66 -13.04 -25.29
CA PRO A 259 -18.07 -12.70 -25.19
C PRO A 259 -18.72 -12.59 -26.60
N GLU A 260 -19.93 -13.05 -26.70
CA GLU A 260 -20.71 -12.98 -27.93
C GLU A 260 -21.62 -11.75 -27.97
N ARG A 261 -22.02 -11.26 -26.80
CA ARG A 261 -22.93 -10.13 -26.64
C ARG A 261 -22.30 -9.06 -25.73
N LEU A 262 -22.34 -7.82 -26.22
CA LEU A 262 -21.87 -6.67 -25.43
C LEU A 262 -22.84 -6.38 -24.26
N VAL A 263 -24.15 -6.51 -24.50
CA VAL A 263 -25.18 -6.25 -23.49
C VAL A 263 -26.18 -7.40 -23.47
N VAL A 264 -26.49 -7.89 -22.29
CA VAL A 264 -27.56 -8.85 -22.02
C VAL A 264 -28.83 -8.07 -21.72
N ASP A 265 -29.96 -8.46 -22.31
CA ASP A 265 -31.26 -7.85 -22.01
C ASP A 265 -31.59 -8.09 -20.53
N PRO A 266 -31.87 -7.05 -19.74
CA PRO A 266 -32.28 -7.23 -18.34
C PRO A 266 -33.46 -8.19 -18.15
N ALA A 267 -34.36 -8.32 -19.15
CA ALA A 267 -35.47 -9.25 -19.13
C ALA A 267 -35.05 -10.73 -19.13
N GLU A 268 -33.84 -11.04 -19.56
CA GLU A 268 -33.25 -12.40 -19.53
C GLU A 268 -32.69 -12.77 -18.14
N LEU A 269 -32.51 -11.79 -17.25
CA LEU A 269 -31.99 -12.02 -15.92
C LEU A 269 -33.10 -12.56 -15.00
N PRO A 270 -32.78 -13.50 -14.07
CA PRO A 270 -33.79 -14.05 -13.15
C PRO A 270 -34.49 -12.96 -12.33
N GLY A 271 -35.82 -13.07 -12.21
CA GLY A 271 -36.65 -12.12 -11.48
C GLY A 271 -36.46 -12.14 -9.96
N ASP A 272 -36.11 -13.32 -9.41
CA ASP A 272 -35.82 -13.46 -7.98
C ASP A 272 -34.36 -13.14 -7.65
N ASP A 273 -34.10 -12.65 -6.45
CA ASP A 273 -32.79 -12.18 -6.03
C ASP A 273 -31.74 -13.29 -5.99
N ARG A 274 -32.11 -14.47 -5.52
CA ARG A 274 -31.18 -15.59 -5.44
C ARG A 274 -30.76 -16.06 -6.83
N GLY A 275 -31.73 -16.28 -7.71
CA GLY A 275 -31.46 -16.67 -9.11
C GLY A 275 -30.61 -15.64 -9.85
N PHE A 276 -30.86 -14.35 -9.61
CA PHE A 276 -30.05 -13.27 -10.18
C PHE A 276 -28.60 -13.34 -9.70
N LEU A 277 -28.34 -13.52 -8.40
CA LEU A 277 -26.99 -13.61 -7.86
C LEU A 277 -26.26 -14.90 -8.31
N GLU A 278 -26.97 -16.02 -8.41
CA GLU A 278 -26.43 -17.28 -8.94
C GLU A 278 -26.11 -17.17 -10.44
N ARG A 279 -26.92 -16.43 -11.20
CA ARG A 279 -26.63 -16.09 -12.59
C ARG A 279 -25.39 -15.19 -12.73
N LEU A 280 -25.31 -14.14 -11.92
CA LEU A 280 -24.16 -13.24 -11.89
C LEU A 280 -22.89 -14.02 -11.55
N ALA A 281 -22.91 -14.89 -10.54
CA ALA A 281 -21.74 -15.69 -10.16
C ALA A 281 -21.27 -16.60 -11.31
N ARG A 282 -22.21 -17.23 -12.03
CA ARG A 282 -21.89 -18.08 -13.19
C ARG A 282 -21.26 -17.27 -14.34
N ASP A 283 -21.83 -16.12 -14.67
CA ASP A 283 -21.37 -15.29 -15.79
C ASP A 283 -20.00 -14.66 -15.45
N THR A 284 -19.80 -14.20 -14.22
CA THR A 284 -18.50 -13.70 -13.73
C THR A 284 -17.43 -14.80 -13.76
N TRP A 285 -17.74 -16.01 -13.31
CA TRP A 285 -16.81 -17.14 -13.38
C TRP A 285 -16.45 -17.50 -14.82
N ARG A 286 -17.43 -17.50 -15.73
CA ARG A 286 -17.18 -17.69 -17.17
C ARG A 286 -16.18 -16.65 -17.70
N GLY A 287 -16.36 -15.38 -17.33
CA GLY A 287 -15.47 -14.29 -17.74
C GLY A 287 -14.05 -14.49 -17.20
N LEU A 288 -13.89 -14.72 -15.90
CA LEU A 288 -12.59 -14.95 -15.27
C LEU A 288 -11.83 -16.10 -15.95
N THR A 289 -12.50 -17.21 -16.24
CA THR A 289 -11.86 -18.36 -16.90
C THR A 289 -11.59 -18.12 -18.38
N ALA A 290 -12.50 -17.46 -19.08
CA ALA A 290 -12.34 -17.15 -20.51
C ALA A 290 -11.18 -16.19 -20.77
N LEU A 291 -11.00 -15.21 -19.88
CA LEU A 291 -10.03 -14.13 -19.98
C LEU A 291 -8.74 -14.42 -19.18
N SER A 292 -8.42 -15.69 -18.96
CA SER A 292 -7.17 -16.15 -18.37
C SER A 292 -6.30 -16.87 -19.39
N ASP A 293 -4.97 -16.80 -19.20
CA ASP A 293 -4.01 -17.52 -20.01
C ASP A 293 -4.20 -19.05 -19.86
N ARG A 294 -4.51 -19.74 -20.96
CA ARG A 294 -4.83 -21.18 -20.93
C ARG A 294 -3.62 -22.07 -20.60
N GLU A 295 -2.40 -21.60 -20.86
CA GLU A 295 -1.18 -22.40 -20.62
C GLU A 295 -0.72 -22.24 -19.18
N HIS A 296 -0.65 -21.00 -18.69
CA HIS A 296 -0.14 -20.68 -17.36
C HIS A 296 -1.24 -20.58 -16.29
N GLY A 297 -2.51 -20.42 -16.69
CA GLY A 297 -3.64 -20.31 -15.77
C GLY A 297 -3.70 -18.98 -15.02
N LEU A 298 -3.03 -17.94 -15.50
CA LEU A 298 -3.02 -16.63 -14.92
C LEU A 298 -4.09 -15.73 -15.53
N PRO A 299 -4.87 -14.98 -14.72
CA PRO A 299 -5.86 -14.04 -15.24
C PRO A 299 -5.16 -12.85 -15.91
N PHE A 300 -5.69 -12.39 -17.03
CA PHE A 300 -5.28 -11.11 -17.62
C PHE A 300 -5.75 -9.97 -16.75
N ASP A 301 -4.87 -9.02 -16.46
CA ASP A 301 -5.18 -7.88 -15.59
C ASP A 301 -6.39 -7.10 -16.08
N THR A 302 -6.40 -6.73 -17.37
CA THR A 302 -7.44 -5.91 -17.98
C THR A 302 -7.75 -6.36 -19.39
N VAL A 303 -9.03 -6.57 -19.70
CA VAL A 303 -9.54 -6.76 -21.07
C VAL A 303 -10.50 -5.63 -21.39
N ARG A 304 -10.18 -4.82 -22.41
CA ARG A 304 -10.98 -3.69 -22.87
C ARG A 304 -11.69 -4.05 -24.16
N LEU A 305 -13.01 -4.07 -24.14
CA LEU A 305 -13.82 -4.36 -25.34
C LEU A 305 -14.01 -3.13 -26.24
N ASN A 306 -13.76 -1.92 -25.74
CA ASN A 306 -13.93 -0.66 -26.48
C ASN A 306 -15.32 -0.50 -27.11
N GLY A 307 -16.37 -0.97 -26.39
CA GLY A 307 -17.76 -0.87 -26.83
C GLY A 307 -18.16 -1.83 -27.95
N SER A 308 -17.39 -2.90 -28.18
CA SER A 308 -17.68 -3.93 -29.21
C SER A 308 -17.21 -5.30 -28.77
N VAL A 309 -17.91 -6.36 -29.16
CA VAL A 309 -17.45 -7.74 -28.98
C VAL A 309 -16.58 -8.23 -30.14
N GLU A 310 -16.31 -7.40 -31.14
CA GLU A 310 -15.36 -7.71 -32.19
C GLU A 310 -13.95 -7.81 -31.63
N PRO A 311 -13.30 -8.98 -31.66
CA PRO A 311 -12.02 -9.19 -30.99
C PRO A 311 -10.91 -8.24 -31.50
N GLU A 312 -10.97 -7.79 -32.74
CA GLU A 312 -9.98 -6.89 -33.37
C GLU A 312 -10.01 -5.49 -32.74
N ARG A 313 -11.13 -5.09 -32.16
CA ARG A 313 -11.31 -3.79 -31.51
C ARG A 313 -10.90 -3.80 -30.03
N ALA A 314 -10.77 -4.99 -29.46
CA ALA A 314 -10.42 -5.15 -28.06
C ALA A 314 -8.92 -4.95 -27.83
N TRP A 315 -8.58 -4.59 -26.61
CA TRP A 315 -7.20 -4.60 -26.12
C TRP A 315 -7.08 -5.56 -24.95
N LEU A 316 -6.06 -6.41 -25.00
CA LEU A 316 -5.77 -7.45 -24.02
C LEU A 316 -4.50 -7.09 -23.25
N GLY A 317 -4.62 -6.91 -21.94
CA GLY A 317 -3.49 -6.72 -21.05
C GLY A 317 -3.00 -8.07 -20.53
N ASP A 318 -2.12 -8.72 -21.29
CA ASP A 318 -1.53 -10.02 -20.98
C ASP A 318 -0.41 -9.92 -19.92
N TYR A 319 -0.68 -9.15 -18.92
CA TYR A 319 0.08 -9.06 -17.67
C TYR A 319 -0.88 -9.32 -16.51
N THR A 320 -0.32 -9.61 -15.35
CA THR A 320 -1.11 -9.83 -14.13
C THR A 320 -0.37 -9.32 -12.92
N ASN A 321 -1.13 -8.83 -11.95
CA ASN A 321 -0.66 -8.46 -10.62
C ASN A 321 -0.73 -9.67 -9.68
N VAL A 322 0.11 -9.74 -8.67
CA VAL A 322 0.09 -10.87 -7.71
C VAL A 322 -1.16 -10.91 -6.84
N THR A 323 -1.85 -9.77 -6.61
CA THR A 323 -3.20 -9.77 -6.02
C THR A 323 -4.18 -10.52 -6.91
N ASN A 324 -4.16 -10.29 -8.23
CA ASN A 324 -5.03 -11.00 -9.17
C ASN A 324 -4.83 -12.51 -9.10
N ILE A 325 -3.57 -12.96 -8.98
CA ILE A 325 -3.26 -14.40 -8.84
C ILE A 325 -3.81 -14.94 -7.52
N GLY A 326 -3.61 -14.20 -6.41
CA GLY A 326 -4.12 -14.57 -5.09
C GLY A 326 -5.65 -14.68 -5.06
N LEU A 327 -6.35 -13.70 -5.63
CA LEU A 327 -7.80 -13.72 -5.74
C LEU A 327 -8.30 -14.83 -6.68
N TYR A 328 -7.62 -15.06 -7.81
CA TYR A 328 -7.99 -16.13 -8.73
C TYR A 328 -7.86 -17.52 -8.09
N LEU A 329 -6.89 -17.74 -7.21
CA LEU A 329 -6.83 -18.94 -6.39
C LEU A 329 -8.08 -19.08 -5.50
N ILE A 330 -8.56 -17.98 -4.92
CA ILE A 330 -9.80 -17.97 -4.14
C ILE A 330 -11.02 -18.17 -5.06
N ASP A 331 -11.04 -17.60 -6.26
CA ASP A 331 -12.11 -17.76 -7.23
C ASP A 331 -12.33 -19.22 -7.64
N ILE A 332 -11.24 -19.98 -7.81
CA ILE A 332 -11.32 -21.42 -8.11
C ILE A 332 -12.01 -22.16 -6.94
N VAL A 333 -11.67 -21.82 -5.70
CA VAL A 333 -12.34 -22.39 -4.51
C VAL A 333 -13.79 -21.93 -4.47
N ALA A 334 -14.07 -20.65 -4.69
CA ALA A 334 -15.43 -20.08 -4.70
C ALA A 334 -16.31 -20.74 -5.77
N ALA A 335 -15.79 -20.96 -6.97
CA ALA A 335 -16.51 -21.66 -8.04
C ALA A 335 -16.87 -23.10 -7.68
N ARG A 336 -15.98 -23.83 -7.00
CA ARG A 336 -16.28 -25.16 -6.46
C ARG A 336 -17.40 -25.09 -5.42
N GLU A 337 -17.30 -24.18 -4.47
CA GLU A 337 -18.31 -24.04 -3.40
C GLU A 337 -19.68 -23.61 -3.93
N LEU A 338 -19.71 -22.86 -5.01
CA LEU A 338 -20.92 -22.49 -5.73
C LEU A 338 -21.47 -23.63 -6.60
N GLY A 339 -20.70 -24.71 -6.84
CA GLY A 339 -21.09 -25.83 -7.71
C GLY A 339 -20.95 -25.51 -9.19
N LEU A 340 -20.11 -24.53 -9.56
CA LEU A 340 -19.84 -24.14 -10.93
C LEU A 340 -18.79 -25.05 -11.61
N ILE A 341 -17.92 -25.66 -10.79
CA ILE A 341 -16.91 -26.65 -11.21
C ILE A 341 -16.89 -27.80 -10.22
N ASP A 342 -16.44 -28.96 -10.67
CA ASP A 342 -16.26 -30.14 -9.84
C ASP A 342 -14.86 -30.20 -9.18
N ALA A 343 -14.61 -31.24 -8.39
CA ALA A 343 -13.33 -31.44 -7.71
C ALA A 343 -12.18 -31.69 -8.70
N ALA A 344 -12.43 -32.36 -9.84
CA ALA A 344 -11.39 -32.67 -10.82
C ALA A 344 -10.93 -31.40 -11.56
N GLU A 345 -11.88 -30.55 -11.96
CA GLU A 345 -11.57 -29.27 -12.59
C GLU A 345 -10.90 -28.32 -11.60
N THR A 346 -11.37 -28.25 -10.34
CA THR A 346 -10.72 -27.50 -9.25
C THR A 346 -9.24 -27.88 -9.14
N LYS A 347 -8.96 -29.17 -9.07
CA LYS A 347 -7.59 -29.71 -8.99
C LYS A 347 -6.75 -29.32 -10.16
N THR A 348 -7.26 -29.45 -11.36
CA THR A 348 -6.57 -29.12 -12.62
C THR A 348 -6.19 -27.64 -12.67
N ARG A 349 -7.12 -26.75 -12.31
CA ARG A 349 -6.88 -25.30 -12.32
C ARG A 349 -5.88 -24.88 -11.23
N LEU A 350 -6.06 -25.33 -10.00
CA LEU A 350 -5.11 -25.05 -8.92
C LEU A 350 -3.71 -25.56 -9.23
N SER A 351 -3.59 -26.80 -9.78
CA SER A 351 -2.30 -27.34 -10.19
C SER A 351 -1.59 -26.43 -11.18
N ARG A 352 -2.31 -25.93 -12.18
CA ARG A 352 -1.74 -25.05 -13.21
C ARG A 352 -1.23 -23.74 -12.62
N VAL A 353 -2.03 -23.05 -11.81
CA VAL A 353 -1.61 -21.79 -11.16
C VAL A 353 -0.42 -22.00 -10.23
N LEU A 354 -0.46 -23.05 -9.38
CA LEU A 354 0.64 -23.35 -8.46
C LEU A 354 1.93 -23.74 -9.21
N ASN A 355 1.84 -24.49 -10.31
CA ASN A 355 3.00 -24.78 -11.15
C ASN A 355 3.61 -23.51 -11.74
N THR A 356 2.79 -22.56 -12.13
CA THR A 356 3.26 -21.26 -12.63
C THR A 356 3.92 -20.44 -11.52
N LEU A 357 3.30 -20.33 -10.34
CA LEU A 357 3.87 -19.62 -9.19
C LEU A 357 5.26 -20.18 -8.79
N GLU A 358 5.48 -21.49 -8.90
CA GLU A 358 6.77 -22.09 -8.59
C GLU A 358 7.87 -21.78 -9.63
N GLN A 359 7.50 -21.29 -10.83
CA GLN A 359 8.42 -20.89 -11.90
C GLN A 359 8.72 -19.38 -11.91
N LEU A 360 7.84 -18.55 -11.35
CA LEU A 360 8.01 -17.11 -11.37
C LEU A 360 9.26 -16.68 -10.59
N GLU A 361 9.98 -15.71 -11.15
CA GLU A 361 11.11 -15.06 -10.48
C GLU A 361 10.63 -14.37 -9.19
N THR A 362 11.42 -14.46 -8.12
CA THR A 362 11.10 -13.83 -6.84
C THR A 362 12.29 -13.07 -6.29
N TYR A 363 12.04 -12.13 -5.40
CA TYR A 363 13.05 -11.41 -4.63
C TYR A 363 12.84 -11.67 -3.14
N ARG A 364 13.83 -12.26 -2.47
CA ARG A 364 13.76 -12.61 -1.03
C ARG A 364 12.51 -13.42 -0.64
N GLY A 365 12.07 -14.31 -1.53
CA GLY A 365 10.87 -15.11 -1.32
C GLY A 365 9.56 -14.46 -1.77
N PHE A 366 9.52 -13.13 -1.92
CA PHE A 366 8.37 -12.39 -2.42
C PHE A 366 8.34 -12.37 -3.94
N PHE A 367 7.15 -12.35 -4.48
CA PHE A 367 6.92 -12.13 -5.91
C PHE A 367 7.04 -10.64 -6.25
N TYR A 368 7.46 -10.35 -7.49
CA TYR A 368 7.37 -9.00 -8.04
C TYR A 368 5.90 -8.62 -8.27
N ASN A 369 5.61 -7.34 -8.28
CA ASN A 369 4.24 -6.85 -8.33
C ASN A 369 3.50 -7.25 -9.62
N TYR A 370 4.20 -7.31 -10.76
CA TYR A 370 3.61 -7.64 -12.06
C TYR A 370 4.46 -8.61 -12.88
N TYR A 371 3.76 -9.51 -13.60
CA TYR A 371 4.32 -10.46 -14.56
C TYR A 371 3.55 -10.43 -15.87
N ASP A 372 4.26 -10.70 -16.96
CA ASP A 372 3.71 -11.05 -18.26
C ASP A 372 3.12 -12.47 -18.20
N THR A 373 1.85 -12.63 -18.53
CA THR A 373 1.18 -13.94 -18.44
C THR A 373 1.61 -14.90 -19.54
N THR A 374 2.14 -14.39 -20.66
CA THR A 374 2.60 -15.16 -21.81
C THR A 374 4.02 -15.69 -21.62
N THR A 375 4.94 -14.83 -21.16
CA THR A 375 6.37 -15.15 -21.05
C THR A 375 6.80 -15.51 -19.63
N LEU A 376 5.98 -15.22 -18.62
CA LEU A 376 6.26 -15.33 -17.20
C LEU A 376 7.39 -14.40 -16.71
N GLU A 377 7.81 -13.44 -17.54
CA GLU A 377 8.82 -12.46 -17.15
C GLU A 377 8.19 -11.40 -16.24
N ARG A 378 8.94 -10.96 -15.25
CA ARG A 378 8.51 -9.81 -14.45
C ARG A 378 8.51 -8.54 -15.30
N THR A 379 7.48 -7.73 -15.15
CA THR A 379 7.32 -6.44 -15.83
C THR A 379 7.50 -5.26 -14.87
N SER A 380 7.85 -5.53 -13.62
CA SER A 380 8.05 -4.55 -12.55
C SER A 380 9.33 -4.88 -11.76
N HIS A 381 9.98 -3.86 -11.23
CA HIS A 381 11.05 -3.99 -10.24
C HIS A 381 10.54 -3.82 -8.80
N PHE A 382 9.24 -3.64 -8.61
CA PHE A 382 8.65 -3.38 -7.33
C PHE A 382 8.12 -4.66 -6.68
N VAL A 383 8.38 -4.82 -5.39
CA VAL A 383 7.81 -5.86 -4.53
C VAL A 383 6.86 -5.15 -3.56
N SER A 384 5.57 -5.45 -3.65
CA SER A 384 4.51 -4.78 -2.90
C SER A 384 4.14 -5.55 -1.65
N PHE A 385 3.95 -4.86 -0.53
CA PHE A 385 3.46 -5.44 0.71
C PHE A 385 2.00 -5.93 0.60
N VAL A 386 1.11 -5.04 0.16
CA VAL A 386 -0.32 -5.36 0.11
C VAL A 386 -0.63 -6.44 -0.92
N ASP A 387 0.03 -6.38 -2.09
CA ASP A 387 -0.20 -7.37 -3.14
C ASP A 387 0.34 -8.75 -2.76
N SER A 388 1.51 -8.82 -2.11
CA SER A 388 2.03 -10.06 -1.52
C SER A 388 1.07 -10.63 -0.47
N ALA A 389 0.48 -9.78 0.35
CA ALA A 389 -0.48 -10.22 1.37
C ALA A 389 -1.76 -10.83 0.77
N TRP A 390 -2.27 -10.30 -0.35
CA TRP A 390 -3.41 -10.88 -1.03
C TRP A 390 -3.09 -12.21 -1.70
N LEU A 391 -1.87 -12.37 -2.23
CA LEU A 391 -1.40 -13.68 -2.69
C LEU A 391 -1.30 -14.67 -1.53
N SER A 392 -0.69 -14.29 -0.40
CA SER A 392 -0.66 -15.12 0.80
C SER A 392 -2.06 -15.51 1.28
N ALA A 393 -3.04 -14.59 1.26
CA ALA A 393 -4.42 -14.87 1.61
C ALA A 393 -5.06 -15.93 0.68
N GLY A 394 -4.79 -15.84 -0.63
CA GLY A 394 -5.23 -16.84 -1.60
C GLY A 394 -4.65 -18.23 -1.29
N LEU A 395 -3.34 -18.30 -1.02
CA LEU A 395 -2.68 -19.55 -0.65
C LEU A 395 -3.21 -20.13 0.68
N VAL A 396 -3.50 -19.28 1.67
CA VAL A 396 -4.13 -19.66 2.94
C VAL A 396 -5.52 -20.28 2.71
N VAL A 397 -6.36 -19.67 1.89
CA VAL A 397 -7.67 -20.21 1.56
C VAL A 397 -7.54 -21.57 0.87
N VAL A 398 -6.66 -21.70 -0.13
CA VAL A 398 -6.47 -22.96 -0.87
C VAL A 398 -5.99 -24.09 0.05
N ARG A 399 -5.00 -23.85 0.92
CA ARG A 399 -4.46 -24.90 1.79
C ARG A 399 -5.48 -25.45 2.78
N ASN A 400 -6.46 -24.63 3.19
CA ASN A 400 -7.53 -25.07 4.09
C ASN A 400 -8.74 -25.64 3.34
N ALA A 401 -9.01 -25.16 2.13
CA ALA A 401 -10.12 -25.64 1.30
C ALA A 401 -9.80 -26.96 0.58
N VAL A 402 -8.54 -27.18 0.19
CA VAL A 402 -8.11 -28.33 -0.61
C VAL A 402 -6.83 -28.92 0.00
N PRO A 403 -6.96 -29.79 1.02
CA PRO A 403 -5.82 -30.29 1.82
C PRO A 403 -4.68 -30.94 1.02
N GLU A 404 -4.96 -31.50 -0.15
CA GLU A 404 -3.93 -32.10 -1.03
C GLU A 404 -2.90 -31.09 -1.55
N TRP A 405 -3.20 -29.79 -1.54
CA TRP A 405 -2.30 -28.70 -1.93
C TRP A 405 -1.68 -27.96 -0.74
N ALA A 406 -2.02 -28.38 0.50
CA ALA A 406 -1.62 -27.67 1.71
C ALA A 406 -0.09 -27.50 1.81
N ASP A 407 0.69 -28.54 1.54
CA ASP A 407 2.15 -28.47 1.63
C ASP A 407 2.77 -27.52 0.60
N ARG A 408 2.22 -27.48 -0.62
CA ARG A 408 2.69 -26.54 -1.67
C ARG A 408 2.39 -25.09 -1.27
N CYS A 409 1.18 -24.83 -0.85
CA CYS A 409 0.78 -23.51 -0.38
C CYS A 409 1.62 -23.07 0.82
N SER A 410 1.85 -23.96 1.80
CA SER A 410 2.69 -23.67 2.98
C SER A 410 4.10 -23.27 2.59
N ARG A 411 4.77 -24.01 1.69
CA ARG A 411 6.12 -23.64 1.21
C ARG A 411 6.16 -22.26 0.55
N LEU A 412 5.12 -21.88 -0.20
CA LEU A 412 5.03 -20.56 -0.82
C LEU A 412 4.84 -19.46 0.22
N ILE A 413 4.00 -19.68 1.24
CA ILE A 413 3.75 -18.73 2.34
C ILE A 413 4.97 -18.58 3.25
N GLU A 414 5.66 -19.68 3.57
CA GLU A 414 6.79 -19.70 4.50
C GLU A 414 8.02 -18.94 3.98
N ARG A 415 8.24 -18.94 2.66
CA ARG A 415 9.36 -18.20 2.06
C ARG A 415 9.19 -16.68 2.08
N GLU A 416 7.96 -16.17 2.23
CA GLU A 416 7.64 -14.75 2.32
C GLU A 416 7.82 -14.27 3.76
N ASP A 417 8.98 -13.69 4.09
CA ASP A 417 9.27 -13.15 5.42
C ASP A 417 8.85 -11.68 5.50
N TYR A 418 7.69 -11.40 6.10
CA TYR A 418 7.10 -10.06 6.21
C TYR A 418 7.90 -9.09 7.09
N ARG A 419 8.91 -9.56 7.87
CA ARG A 419 9.87 -8.67 8.54
C ARG A 419 10.59 -7.77 7.54
N PHE A 420 10.68 -8.21 6.29
CA PHE A 420 11.23 -7.43 5.18
C PHE A 420 10.53 -6.07 4.99
N PHE A 421 9.23 -6.00 5.21
CA PHE A 421 8.43 -4.77 5.07
C PHE A 421 8.27 -3.99 6.37
N TYR A 422 8.54 -4.60 7.51
CA TYR A 422 8.33 -3.95 8.80
C TYR A 422 9.43 -2.93 9.10
N ASP A 423 9.04 -1.68 9.34
CA ASP A 423 9.92 -0.63 9.84
C ASP A 423 9.87 -0.59 11.37
N PRO A 424 10.95 -0.98 12.08
CA PRO A 424 10.97 -1.00 13.55
C PRO A 424 11.02 0.39 14.17
N VAL A 425 11.31 1.45 13.40
CA VAL A 425 11.33 2.84 13.87
C VAL A 425 9.94 3.45 13.78
N GLU A 426 9.32 3.39 12.62
CA GLU A 426 7.92 3.80 12.45
C GLU A 426 6.94 2.81 13.08
N ARG A 427 7.35 1.54 13.23
CA ARG A 427 6.52 0.40 13.67
C ARG A 427 5.34 0.14 12.73
N LEU A 428 5.54 0.41 11.45
CA LEU A 428 4.57 0.28 10.37
C LEU A 428 5.12 -0.61 9.24
N MET A 429 4.23 -1.13 8.42
CA MET A 429 4.59 -1.81 7.17
C MET A 429 4.77 -0.78 6.07
N MET A 430 5.86 -0.88 5.32
CA MET A 430 6.07 -0.05 4.13
C MET A 430 5.21 -0.53 2.97
N HIS A 431 4.96 0.37 2.01
CA HIS A 431 4.24 0.02 0.77
C HIS A 431 4.97 -1.07 -0.03
N GLY A 432 6.29 -1.05 -0.06
CA GLY A 432 7.07 -2.03 -0.78
C GLY A 432 8.54 -1.66 -0.95
N TYR A 433 9.19 -2.33 -1.90
CA TYR A 433 10.62 -2.22 -2.14
C TYR A 433 10.93 -2.15 -3.64
N TYR A 434 11.76 -1.19 -4.05
CA TYR A 434 12.26 -1.03 -5.41
C TYR A 434 13.57 -1.79 -5.56
N VAL A 435 13.53 -2.95 -6.21
CA VAL A 435 14.67 -3.86 -6.27
C VAL A 435 15.82 -3.31 -7.12
N ASN A 436 15.51 -2.59 -8.19
CA ASN A 436 16.51 -1.98 -9.08
C ASN A 436 17.21 -0.73 -8.50
N LEU A 437 16.64 -0.13 -7.46
CA LEU A 437 17.18 1.05 -6.78
C LEU A 437 17.61 0.74 -5.34
N PRO A 438 17.77 -0.51 -4.94
CA PRO A 438 17.80 -1.12 -3.61
C PRO A 438 17.23 -0.21 -2.52
N GLN A 439 15.98 0.18 -2.65
CA GLN A 439 15.37 1.10 -1.69
C GLN A 439 13.94 0.74 -1.34
N ARG A 440 13.58 1.03 -0.11
CA ARG A 440 12.20 0.94 0.38
C ARG A 440 11.36 2.09 -0.17
N SER A 441 10.04 1.86 -0.30
CA SER A 441 9.10 2.95 -0.52
C SER A 441 9.20 3.99 0.60
N GLU A 442 9.06 5.25 0.26
CA GLU A 442 9.03 6.36 1.23
C GLU A 442 7.75 6.37 2.06
N TYR A 443 6.77 5.54 1.70
CA TYR A 443 5.44 5.52 2.33
C TYR A 443 5.22 4.23 3.09
N SER A 444 4.53 4.36 4.23
CA SER A 444 4.10 3.27 5.09
C SER A 444 2.57 3.19 5.15
N TYR A 445 2.03 1.99 5.33
CA TYR A 445 0.61 1.77 5.61
C TYR A 445 0.28 2.19 7.05
N GLY A 446 0.14 3.50 7.24
CA GLY A 446 -0.07 4.11 8.56
C GLY A 446 -1.54 4.26 8.96
N LEU A 447 -2.50 3.90 8.11
CA LEU A 447 -3.93 3.99 8.39
C LEU A 447 -4.54 2.59 8.55
N LEU A 448 -5.25 2.36 9.67
CA LEU A 448 -5.80 1.03 9.96
C LEU A 448 -6.86 0.60 8.96
N TYR A 449 -7.80 1.49 8.62
CA TYR A 449 -8.99 1.13 7.84
C TYR A 449 -8.73 1.25 6.34
N SER A 450 -7.80 0.41 5.86
CA SER A 450 -7.51 0.19 4.44
C SER A 450 -7.41 -1.32 4.17
N GLU A 451 -7.36 -1.73 2.90
CA GLU A 451 -7.21 -3.12 2.48
C GLU A 451 -5.88 -3.74 2.98
N ALA A 452 -4.87 -2.92 3.20
CA ALA A 452 -3.57 -3.34 3.70
C ALA A 452 -3.60 -3.93 5.13
N ARG A 453 -4.70 -3.70 5.91
CA ARG A 453 -4.84 -4.30 7.24
C ARG A 453 -4.80 -5.83 7.21
N LEU A 454 -5.18 -6.45 6.08
CA LEU A 454 -5.08 -7.90 5.91
C LEU A 454 -3.63 -8.38 5.96
N GLY A 455 -2.72 -7.67 5.29
CA GLY A 455 -1.28 -7.98 5.32
C GLY A 455 -0.68 -7.84 6.71
N SER A 456 -1.08 -6.78 7.44
CA SER A 456 -0.68 -6.59 8.83
C SER A 456 -1.13 -7.74 9.72
N LEU A 457 -2.35 -8.24 9.52
CA LEU A 457 -2.89 -9.39 10.25
C LEU A 457 -2.09 -10.67 9.96
N ILE A 458 -1.80 -10.95 8.69
CA ILE A 458 -1.01 -12.12 8.27
C ILE A 458 0.41 -12.03 8.85
N ALA A 459 1.07 -10.89 8.76
CA ALA A 459 2.42 -10.69 9.29
C ALA A 459 2.50 -10.91 10.81
N ILE A 460 1.50 -10.41 11.57
CA ILE A 460 1.42 -10.63 13.02
C ILE A 460 1.16 -12.12 13.30
N GLY A 461 0.27 -12.75 12.56
CA GLY A 461 -0.06 -14.17 12.72
C GLY A 461 1.09 -15.11 12.43
N LYS A 462 1.97 -14.76 11.48
CA LYS A 462 3.23 -15.45 11.22
C LYS A 462 4.32 -15.18 12.29
N GLY A 463 4.07 -14.24 13.24
CA GLY A 463 5.09 -13.81 14.21
C GLY A 463 6.20 -12.95 13.59
N GLU A 464 5.98 -12.37 12.44
CA GLU A 464 6.94 -11.57 11.66
C GLU A 464 6.75 -10.06 11.84
N ALA A 465 5.65 -9.67 12.50
CA ALA A 465 5.46 -8.32 13.03
C ALA A 465 4.95 -8.39 14.48
N PRO A 466 5.33 -7.44 15.34
CA PRO A 466 4.80 -7.40 16.70
C PRO A 466 3.35 -6.94 16.70
N THR A 467 2.57 -7.38 17.69
CA THR A 467 1.15 -6.95 17.89
C THR A 467 1.02 -5.44 18.02
N GLU A 468 2.03 -4.76 18.54
CA GLU A 468 2.13 -3.30 18.65
C GLU A 468 1.89 -2.61 17.30
N HIS A 469 2.34 -3.20 16.17
CA HIS A 469 2.10 -2.69 14.82
C HIS A 469 0.62 -2.40 14.56
N TRP A 470 -0.28 -3.31 14.97
CA TRP A 470 -1.73 -3.13 14.79
C TRP A 470 -2.24 -1.84 15.44
N TYR A 471 -1.77 -1.56 16.66
CA TYR A 471 -2.17 -0.38 17.42
C TYR A 471 -1.44 0.90 16.98
N ARG A 472 -0.34 0.75 16.24
CA ARG A 472 0.40 1.88 15.67
C ARG A 472 -0.32 2.52 14.47
N MET A 473 -1.06 1.76 13.69
CA MET A 473 -1.86 2.31 12.58
C MET A 473 -2.89 3.31 13.11
N ALA A 474 -3.06 4.44 12.42
CA ALA A 474 -3.95 5.52 12.86
C ALA A 474 -5.43 5.14 12.67
N ARG A 475 -6.26 5.53 13.66
CA ARG A 475 -7.74 5.57 13.57
C ARG A 475 -8.21 6.99 13.34
N THR A 476 -7.47 7.95 13.90
CA THR A 476 -7.72 9.39 13.76
C THR A 476 -6.39 10.11 13.68
N PHE A 477 -6.33 11.15 12.86
CA PHE A 477 -5.18 12.05 12.80
C PHE A 477 -5.41 13.30 13.65
N PRO A 478 -4.35 14.03 14.05
CA PRO A 478 -4.49 15.33 14.71
C PRO A 478 -5.36 16.29 13.89
N ALA A 479 -6.24 17.04 14.55
CA ALA A 479 -7.12 18.01 13.88
C ALA A 479 -6.35 19.15 13.17
N SER A 480 -5.11 19.39 13.61
CA SER A 480 -4.19 20.36 13.01
C SER A 480 -3.59 19.93 11.67
N PHE A 481 -3.74 18.66 11.27
CA PHE A 481 -3.31 18.22 9.96
C PHE A 481 -4.27 18.72 8.89
N ASP A 482 -3.90 19.83 8.23
CA ASP A 482 -4.73 20.57 7.26
C ASP A 482 -4.88 19.87 5.90
N TRP A 483 -4.06 18.86 5.62
CA TRP A 483 -4.16 18.00 4.43
C TRP A 483 -5.38 17.05 4.46
N GLN A 484 -5.97 16.82 5.65
CA GLN A 484 -7.16 15.98 5.78
C GLN A 484 -8.37 16.64 5.10
N SER A 485 -9.20 15.83 4.45
CA SER A 485 -10.48 16.32 3.89
C SER A 485 -11.47 16.78 4.97
N GLN A 486 -11.25 16.34 6.20
CA GLN A 486 -12.01 16.72 7.39
C GLN A 486 -11.22 16.38 8.67
N SER A 487 -11.56 17.05 9.77
CA SER A 487 -10.96 16.78 11.09
C SER A 487 -11.78 15.76 11.89
N PRO A 488 -11.14 14.95 12.75
CA PRO A 488 -11.86 14.04 13.62
C PRO A 488 -12.78 14.82 14.58
N LYS A 489 -13.98 14.29 14.80
CA LYS A 489 -14.91 14.85 15.78
C LYS A 489 -14.50 14.57 17.21
N HIS A 490 -13.82 13.43 17.40
CA HIS A 490 -13.30 12.99 18.69
C HIS A 490 -12.00 12.21 18.47
N ARG A 491 -10.96 12.64 19.16
CA ARG A 491 -9.66 11.98 19.18
C ARG A 491 -9.20 11.84 20.64
N MET A 492 -8.92 10.63 21.07
CA MET A 492 -8.57 10.36 22.45
C MET A 492 -7.51 9.25 22.56
N ALA A 493 -6.66 9.35 23.55
CA ALA A 493 -5.74 8.26 23.90
C ALA A 493 -6.54 7.07 24.45
N LYS A 494 -6.28 5.89 23.91
CA LYS A 494 -6.83 4.60 24.35
C LYS A 494 -5.70 3.65 24.70
N THR A 495 -6.01 2.68 25.56
CA THR A 495 -5.11 1.55 25.84
C THR A 495 -5.89 0.25 25.65
N VAL A 496 -5.41 -0.60 24.75
CA VAL A 496 -6.00 -1.90 24.45
C VAL A 496 -4.87 -2.94 24.41
N GLY A 497 -5.03 -4.05 25.13
CA GLY A 497 -4.00 -5.09 25.18
C GLY A 497 -2.62 -4.62 25.67
N GLY A 498 -2.57 -3.55 26.50
CA GLY A 498 -1.34 -2.93 26.96
C GLY A 498 -0.73 -1.88 25.99
N HIS A 499 -1.26 -1.72 24.79
CA HIS A 499 -0.77 -0.78 23.80
C HIS A 499 -1.56 0.53 23.85
N ARG A 500 -0.83 1.65 23.96
CA ARG A 500 -1.40 3.00 23.95
C ARG A 500 -1.39 3.55 22.52
N PHE A 501 -2.52 4.10 22.07
CA PHE A 501 -2.68 4.72 20.75
C PHE A 501 -3.80 5.76 20.76
N PHE A 502 -3.94 6.52 19.67
CA PHE A 502 -5.05 7.45 19.50
C PHE A 502 -6.19 6.81 18.72
N GLY A 503 -7.30 6.58 19.44
CA GLY A 503 -8.59 6.19 18.87
C GLY A 503 -9.51 7.38 18.65
N GLY A 504 -10.81 7.10 18.54
CA GLY A 504 -11.86 8.08 18.30
C GLY A 504 -12.49 7.92 16.92
N TYR A 505 -13.16 8.98 16.45
CA TYR A 505 -13.97 8.90 15.23
C TYR A 505 -14.14 10.25 14.54
N TYR A 506 -14.42 10.17 13.26
CA TYR A 506 -14.98 11.25 12.43
C TYR A 506 -16.50 11.14 12.44
N SER A 507 -17.20 12.19 12.01
CA SER A 507 -18.66 12.18 12.03
C SER A 507 -19.26 12.96 10.87
N TRP A 508 -20.30 12.40 10.24
CA TRP A 508 -21.11 13.06 9.23
C TRP A 508 -22.60 12.80 9.48
N LYS A 509 -23.40 13.86 9.55
CA LYS A 509 -24.85 13.78 9.82
C LYS A 509 -25.21 12.83 10.99
N GLY A 510 -24.39 12.84 12.06
CA GLY A 510 -24.60 12.01 13.25
C GLY A 510 -24.05 10.58 13.16
N LEU A 511 -23.60 10.12 12.01
CA LEU A 511 -22.94 8.83 11.86
C LEU A 511 -21.46 8.97 12.24
N LYS A 512 -20.98 8.06 13.09
CA LYS A 512 -19.57 7.97 13.52
C LYS A 512 -18.85 6.94 12.69
N TYR A 513 -17.60 7.22 12.28
CA TYR A 513 -16.77 6.30 11.49
C TYR A 513 -15.28 6.55 11.71
N VAL A 514 -14.48 5.52 11.43
CA VAL A 514 -13.04 5.59 11.22
C VAL A 514 -12.83 5.63 9.70
N PRO A 515 -12.11 6.61 9.17
CA PRO A 515 -11.98 6.81 7.74
C PRO A 515 -11.05 5.77 7.09
N SER A 516 -11.23 5.54 5.81
CA SER A 516 -10.21 4.97 4.94
C SER A 516 -9.32 6.08 4.34
N TRP A 517 -8.41 5.74 3.42
CA TRP A 517 -7.56 6.74 2.80
C TRP A 517 -8.34 7.63 1.82
N GLY A 518 -8.98 7.02 0.82
CA GLY A 518 -9.73 7.72 -0.22
C GLY A 518 -11.24 7.75 0.01
N GLY A 519 -11.77 6.94 0.92
CA GLY A 519 -13.21 6.80 1.15
C GLY A 519 -13.89 5.90 0.13
N SER A 520 -13.21 4.93 -0.45
CA SER A 520 -13.76 3.92 -1.35
C SER A 520 -14.30 2.70 -0.61
N LEU A 521 -15.26 1.98 -1.22
CA LEU A 521 -15.70 0.69 -0.66
C LEU A 521 -14.66 -0.41 -0.86
N PHE A 522 -13.80 -0.31 -1.85
CA PHE A 522 -12.66 -1.19 -2.02
C PHE A 522 -11.77 -1.20 -0.76
N GLU A 523 -11.23 -0.05 -0.37
CA GLU A 523 -10.38 0.06 0.82
C GLU A 523 -11.08 -0.43 2.09
N ALA A 524 -12.37 -0.10 2.21
CA ALA A 524 -13.16 -0.40 3.40
C ALA A 524 -13.53 -1.88 3.51
N LEU A 525 -13.98 -2.51 2.43
CA LEU A 525 -14.68 -3.81 2.47
C LEU A 525 -13.92 -4.98 1.83
N MET A 526 -12.88 -4.75 1.04
CA MET A 526 -12.15 -5.84 0.39
C MET A 526 -11.65 -6.92 1.39
N PRO A 527 -11.12 -6.60 2.58
CA PRO A 527 -10.73 -7.62 3.55
C PRO A 527 -11.85 -8.56 4.01
N LEU A 528 -13.13 -8.14 3.92
CA LEU A 528 -14.25 -9.01 4.23
C LEU A 528 -14.41 -10.19 3.25
N LEU A 529 -13.73 -10.15 2.11
CA LEU A 529 -13.71 -11.31 1.19
C LEU A 529 -13.14 -12.56 1.86
N VAL A 530 -12.20 -12.39 2.81
CA VAL A 530 -11.54 -13.50 3.50
C VAL A 530 -11.70 -13.46 5.02
N LEU A 531 -12.00 -12.31 5.63
CA LEU A 531 -12.09 -12.11 7.07
C LEU A 531 -13.49 -11.63 7.48
N ASP A 532 -14.21 -12.40 8.30
CA ASP A 532 -15.51 -12.01 8.84
C ASP A 532 -15.37 -10.97 9.98
N GLU A 533 -15.14 -9.70 9.59
CA GLU A 533 -15.00 -8.60 10.54
C GLU A 533 -16.29 -8.33 11.34
N LEU A 534 -17.46 -8.67 10.80
CA LEU A 534 -18.73 -8.55 11.54
C LEU A 534 -18.77 -9.50 12.74
N ARG A 535 -18.19 -10.69 12.59
CA ARG A 535 -18.10 -11.70 13.64
C ARG A 535 -16.95 -11.43 14.62
N TYR A 536 -15.75 -11.18 14.10
CA TYR A 536 -14.53 -11.11 14.92
C TYR A 536 -14.24 -9.71 15.49
N ALA A 537 -14.79 -8.65 14.89
CA ALA A 537 -14.61 -7.27 15.29
C ALA A 537 -15.92 -6.45 15.29
N PRO A 538 -17.02 -6.94 15.94
CA PRO A 538 -18.36 -6.36 15.80
C PRO A 538 -18.46 -4.93 16.34
N ALA A 539 -17.62 -4.53 17.29
CA ALA A 539 -17.64 -3.19 17.90
C ALA A 539 -16.64 -2.21 17.26
N SER A 540 -15.86 -2.67 16.30
CA SER A 540 -14.81 -1.89 15.63
C SER A 540 -14.96 -2.02 14.10
N LEU A 541 -14.15 -2.86 13.45
CA LEU A 541 -14.09 -2.99 11.98
C LEU A 541 -15.45 -3.35 11.38
N GLY A 542 -16.15 -4.34 11.92
CA GLY A 542 -17.44 -4.79 11.40
C GLY A 542 -18.51 -3.69 11.48
N ARG A 543 -18.59 -2.96 12.61
CA ARG A 543 -19.49 -1.80 12.72
C ARG A 543 -19.12 -0.69 11.75
N ASN A 544 -17.82 -0.45 11.56
CA ASN A 544 -17.34 0.55 10.63
C ASN A 544 -17.66 0.19 9.17
N ALA A 545 -17.61 -1.10 8.82
CA ALA A 545 -17.99 -1.60 7.50
C ALA A 545 -19.47 -1.31 7.16
N LEU A 546 -20.38 -1.57 8.11
CA LEU A 546 -21.80 -1.20 7.98
C LEU A 546 -21.99 0.30 7.78
N VAL A 547 -21.25 1.12 8.53
CA VAL A 547 -21.33 2.59 8.41
C VAL A 547 -20.82 3.05 7.05
N HIS A 548 -19.69 2.52 6.56
CA HIS A 548 -19.15 2.86 5.24
C HIS A 548 -20.15 2.52 4.12
N ALA A 549 -20.72 1.32 4.11
CA ALA A 549 -21.71 0.91 3.10
C ALA A 549 -22.95 1.81 3.15
N GLY A 550 -23.50 2.06 4.35
CA GLY A 550 -24.65 2.94 4.54
C GLY A 550 -24.39 4.39 4.13
N MET A 551 -23.19 4.91 4.41
CA MET A 551 -22.81 6.27 4.01
C MET A 551 -22.57 6.37 2.50
N HIS A 552 -21.99 5.37 1.83
CA HIS A 552 -21.90 5.34 0.36
C HIS A 552 -23.28 5.44 -0.28
N ARG A 553 -24.22 4.62 0.17
CA ARG A 553 -25.60 4.65 -0.31
C ARG A 553 -26.21 6.03 -0.09
N ARG A 554 -26.16 6.54 1.14
CA ARG A 554 -26.77 7.82 1.51
C ARG A 554 -26.12 9.00 0.78
N PHE A 555 -24.80 9.01 0.64
CA PHE A 555 -24.07 10.07 -0.06
C PHE A 555 -24.40 10.09 -1.56
N ALA A 556 -24.40 8.92 -2.21
CA ALA A 556 -24.72 8.81 -3.64
C ALA A 556 -26.16 9.27 -3.92
N LEU A 557 -27.14 8.77 -3.16
CA LEU A 557 -28.56 9.09 -3.37
C LEU A 557 -28.91 10.53 -2.97
N GLU A 558 -28.46 11.01 -1.79
CA GLU A 558 -28.89 12.29 -1.22
C GLU A 558 -28.00 13.48 -1.62
N GLN A 559 -26.69 13.27 -1.85
CA GLN A 559 -25.76 14.38 -2.13
C GLN A 559 -25.40 14.47 -3.60
N LEU A 560 -25.26 13.33 -4.29
CA LEU A 560 -24.90 13.30 -5.71
C LEU A 560 -26.13 13.19 -6.62
N GLY A 561 -27.29 12.79 -6.09
CA GLY A 561 -28.49 12.53 -6.87
C GLY A 561 -28.33 11.33 -7.82
N TYR A 562 -27.41 10.41 -7.51
CA TYR A 562 -27.21 9.19 -8.30
C TYR A 562 -28.32 8.18 -7.98
N PRO A 563 -28.85 7.47 -8.97
CA PRO A 563 -29.84 6.41 -8.71
C PRO A 563 -29.21 5.09 -8.20
N VAL A 564 -27.89 4.97 -8.27
CA VAL A 564 -27.07 3.82 -7.86
C VAL A 564 -25.90 4.29 -7.00
N TRP A 565 -25.25 3.36 -6.29
CA TRP A 565 -24.21 3.69 -5.34
C TRP A 565 -23.07 2.66 -5.33
N GLY A 566 -21.98 3.00 -4.64
CA GLY A 566 -20.76 2.20 -4.58
C GLY A 566 -19.65 2.82 -5.41
N LEU A 567 -18.95 3.82 -4.82
CA LEU A 567 -17.83 4.49 -5.45
C LEU A 567 -16.53 3.75 -5.05
N SER A 568 -15.73 3.41 -6.05
CA SER A 568 -14.47 2.70 -5.86
C SER A 568 -13.52 3.04 -7.01
N PRO A 569 -12.19 2.91 -6.84
CA PRO A 569 -11.24 2.96 -7.93
C PRO A 569 -11.63 1.99 -9.05
N SER A 570 -11.54 2.41 -10.29
CA SER A 570 -12.01 1.64 -11.46
C SER A 570 -11.51 2.22 -12.78
N SER A 571 -11.78 1.54 -13.88
CA SER A 571 -11.65 2.12 -15.21
C SER A 571 -12.48 3.40 -15.35
N THR A 572 -11.94 4.41 -16.02
CA THR A 572 -12.69 5.65 -16.30
C THR A 572 -13.73 5.41 -17.38
N PRO A 573 -15.04 5.68 -17.15
CA PRO A 573 -16.07 5.47 -18.17
C PRO A 573 -15.84 6.26 -19.47
N ALA A 574 -15.23 7.44 -19.35
CA ALA A 574 -14.99 8.35 -20.48
C ALA A 574 -13.67 8.13 -21.22
N GLY A 575 -12.91 7.06 -20.92
CA GLY A 575 -11.59 6.86 -21.52
C GLY A 575 -10.93 5.55 -21.15
N ASN A 576 -9.67 5.37 -21.58
CA ASN A 576 -8.89 4.17 -21.32
C ASN A 576 -8.03 4.23 -20.06
N GLY A 577 -8.34 5.15 -19.13
CA GLY A 577 -7.60 5.34 -17.91
C GLY A 577 -8.17 4.56 -16.72
N TYR A 578 -7.51 4.71 -15.58
CA TYR A 578 -7.98 4.28 -14.28
C TYR A 578 -8.22 5.51 -13.40
N GLY A 579 -9.29 5.53 -12.62
CA GLY A 579 -9.67 6.64 -11.78
C GLY A 579 -9.88 6.22 -10.33
N GLU A 580 -9.46 7.09 -9.41
CA GLU A 580 -9.69 6.91 -7.97
C GLU A 580 -10.98 7.62 -7.59
N TYR A 581 -12.00 6.84 -7.22
CA TYR A 581 -13.32 7.34 -6.84
C TYR A 581 -13.68 6.90 -5.44
N GLY A 582 -14.36 7.78 -4.69
CA GLY A 582 -14.77 7.50 -3.33
C GLY A 582 -15.75 8.53 -2.78
N VAL A 583 -16.23 8.28 -1.59
CA VAL A 583 -17.00 9.22 -0.80
C VAL A 583 -16.04 10.05 0.02
N ARG A 584 -15.72 11.26 -0.44
CA ARG A 584 -14.69 12.13 0.12
C ARG A 584 -14.70 12.23 1.64
N ILE A 585 -15.89 12.33 2.24
CA ILE A 585 -16.04 12.46 3.69
C ILE A 585 -15.66 11.18 4.46
N LEU A 586 -15.60 10.01 3.80
CA LEU A 586 -15.16 8.75 4.39
C LEU A 586 -13.64 8.54 4.27
N GLY A 587 -12.97 9.36 3.49
CA GLY A 587 -11.51 9.31 3.33
C GLY A 587 -10.80 10.38 4.14
N THR A 588 -9.60 10.10 4.61
CA THR A 588 -8.72 11.11 5.20
C THR A 588 -8.27 12.12 4.15
N LEU A 589 -7.72 11.67 3.04
CA LEU A 589 -7.42 12.50 1.88
C LEU A 589 -8.68 12.74 1.04
N GLY A 590 -9.48 11.71 0.83
CA GLY A 590 -10.78 11.74 0.18
C GLY A 590 -10.72 11.83 -1.34
N TYR A 591 -11.01 10.71 -2.02
CA TYR A 591 -11.14 10.67 -3.47
C TYR A 591 -12.34 11.48 -3.97
N ARG A 592 -12.29 11.88 -5.22
CA ARG A 592 -13.42 12.56 -5.88
C ARG A 592 -14.59 11.60 -6.10
N ALA A 593 -15.80 12.13 -6.11
CA ALA A 593 -16.95 11.41 -6.64
C ALA A 593 -16.81 11.23 -8.16
N GLY A 594 -17.36 10.14 -8.69
CA GLY A 594 -17.27 9.83 -10.11
C GLY A 594 -18.04 8.57 -10.45
N ALA A 595 -17.34 7.56 -10.97
CA ALA A 595 -17.95 6.30 -11.38
C ALA A 595 -18.49 5.49 -10.19
N VAL A 596 -19.58 4.77 -10.47
CA VAL A 596 -20.12 3.71 -9.61
C VAL A 596 -19.72 2.36 -10.20
N THR A 597 -19.37 1.43 -9.31
CA THR A 597 -18.78 0.14 -9.69
C THR A 597 -19.59 -1.04 -9.14
N PRO A 598 -19.82 -2.08 -9.94
CA PRO A 598 -20.51 -3.30 -9.49
C PRO A 598 -19.77 -4.05 -8.37
N HIS A 599 -18.42 -4.06 -8.40
CA HIS A 599 -17.64 -4.74 -7.35
C HIS A 599 -17.86 -4.10 -5.97
N ALA A 600 -17.99 -2.78 -5.89
CA ALA A 600 -18.31 -2.10 -4.65
C ALA A 600 -19.71 -2.48 -4.10
N ALA A 601 -20.69 -2.62 -5.00
CA ALA A 601 -22.02 -3.10 -4.64
C ALA A 601 -21.99 -4.58 -4.21
N ALA A 602 -21.18 -5.42 -4.86
CA ALA A 602 -21.00 -6.83 -4.48
C ALA A 602 -20.30 -6.99 -3.12
N LEU A 603 -19.27 -6.21 -2.84
CA LEU A 603 -18.64 -6.18 -1.52
C LEU A 603 -19.64 -5.82 -0.41
N ALA A 604 -20.58 -4.92 -0.69
CA ALA A 604 -21.60 -4.52 0.27
C ALA A 604 -22.62 -5.64 0.59
N LEU A 605 -22.73 -6.72 -0.22
CA LEU A 605 -23.52 -7.92 0.11
C LEU A 605 -23.08 -8.53 1.45
N LEU A 606 -21.81 -8.38 1.79
CA LEU A 606 -21.22 -8.97 3.00
C LEU A 606 -21.64 -8.23 4.29
N VAL A 607 -22.18 -7.00 4.17
CA VAL A 607 -22.52 -6.15 5.31
C VAL A 607 -23.97 -5.69 5.32
N ASP A 608 -24.56 -5.30 4.19
CA ASP A 608 -25.95 -4.82 4.06
C ASP A 608 -26.58 -5.38 2.77
N PRO A 609 -26.94 -6.69 2.79
CA PRO A 609 -27.28 -7.44 1.56
C PRO A 609 -28.52 -6.91 0.84
N VAL A 610 -29.59 -6.54 1.56
CA VAL A 610 -30.85 -6.15 0.91
C VAL A 610 -30.68 -4.93 -0.02
N PRO A 611 -30.12 -3.78 0.43
CA PRO A 611 -29.90 -2.67 -0.49
C PRO A 611 -28.78 -2.94 -1.50
N ALA A 612 -27.82 -3.84 -1.21
CA ALA A 612 -26.77 -4.21 -2.15
C ALA A 612 -27.33 -5.00 -3.34
N VAL A 613 -28.20 -5.98 -3.12
CA VAL A 613 -28.89 -6.73 -4.19
C VAL A 613 -29.74 -5.78 -5.04
N ALA A 614 -30.53 -4.93 -4.40
CA ALA A 614 -31.36 -3.95 -5.11
C ALA A 614 -30.49 -3.01 -5.98
N ASN A 615 -29.31 -2.61 -5.49
CA ASN A 615 -28.38 -1.78 -6.24
C ASN A 615 -27.77 -2.51 -7.45
N LEU A 616 -27.37 -3.78 -7.29
CA LEU A 616 -26.85 -4.60 -8.39
C LEU A 616 -27.92 -4.78 -9.50
N ARG A 617 -29.18 -5.00 -9.13
CA ARG A 617 -30.29 -5.04 -10.09
C ARG A 617 -30.46 -3.72 -10.84
N GLN A 618 -30.48 -2.61 -10.09
CA GLN A 618 -30.61 -1.29 -10.71
C GLN A 618 -29.44 -0.96 -11.67
N LEU A 619 -28.24 -1.41 -11.36
CA LEU A 619 -27.07 -1.27 -12.25
C LEU A 619 -27.29 -2.03 -13.57
N ALA A 620 -27.80 -3.26 -13.51
CA ALA A 620 -28.09 -4.08 -14.69
C ALA A 620 -29.28 -3.53 -15.50
N GLU A 621 -30.33 -3.02 -14.84
CA GLU A 621 -31.55 -2.55 -15.47
C GLU A 621 -31.43 -1.17 -16.10
N ARG A 622 -30.64 -0.27 -15.48
CA ARG A 622 -30.56 1.14 -15.89
C ARG A 622 -29.48 1.44 -16.90
N TYR A 623 -28.46 0.60 -16.98
CA TYR A 623 -27.26 0.87 -17.76
C TYR A 623 -26.87 -0.36 -18.60
N PRO A 624 -26.28 -0.18 -19.81
CA PRO A 624 -25.74 -1.27 -20.60
C PRO A 624 -24.44 -1.83 -19.98
N LEU A 625 -24.52 -2.16 -18.69
CA LEU A 625 -23.38 -2.50 -17.83
C LEU A 625 -23.19 -4.01 -17.66
N TYR A 626 -24.17 -4.84 -18.06
CA TYR A 626 -24.15 -6.29 -17.91
C TYR A 626 -23.99 -6.97 -19.28
N GLY A 627 -22.86 -7.64 -19.47
CA GLY A 627 -22.55 -8.40 -20.69
C GLY A 627 -22.56 -9.91 -20.46
N ASP A 628 -22.08 -10.69 -21.43
CA ASP A 628 -22.02 -12.15 -21.35
C ASP A 628 -21.19 -12.69 -20.19
N PHE A 629 -20.22 -11.92 -19.70
CA PHE A 629 -19.34 -12.29 -18.59
C PHE A 629 -19.69 -11.55 -17.29
N GLY A 630 -20.97 -11.18 -17.11
CA GLY A 630 -21.43 -10.42 -15.98
C GLY A 630 -21.18 -8.91 -16.15
N PHE A 631 -20.99 -8.22 -15.05
CA PHE A 631 -20.83 -6.77 -15.07
C PHE A 631 -19.50 -6.33 -15.67
N TYR A 632 -19.54 -5.26 -16.45
CA TYR A 632 -18.38 -4.42 -16.74
C TYR A 632 -17.95 -3.62 -15.53
N ASP A 633 -16.82 -2.94 -15.65
CA ASP A 633 -16.11 -2.39 -14.52
C ASP A 633 -16.79 -1.18 -13.86
N ALA A 634 -17.27 -0.22 -14.65
CA ALA A 634 -17.79 1.03 -14.09
C ALA A 634 -18.80 1.74 -15.01
N VAL A 635 -19.64 2.56 -14.38
CA VAL A 635 -20.55 3.49 -15.07
C VAL A 635 -20.47 4.89 -14.43
N ASP A 636 -20.52 5.94 -15.26
CA ASP A 636 -20.82 7.31 -14.77
C ASP A 636 -22.36 7.49 -14.71
N PRO A 637 -22.95 7.56 -13.50
CA PRO A 637 -24.41 7.63 -13.36
C PRO A 637 -25.04 8.91 -13.95
N ARG A 638 -24.24 9.95 -14.17
CA ARG A 638 -24.71 11.24 -14.71
C ARG A 638 -24.89 11.19 -16.24
N THR A 639 -24.04 10.44 -16.91
CA THR A 639 -24.01 10.39 -18.39
C THR A 639 -24.52 9.06 -18.94
N GLY A 640 -24.57 8.00 -18.12
CA GLY A 640 -24.84 6.63 -18.52
C GLY A 640 -23.68 5.96 -19.25
N GLN A 641 -22.52 6.60 -19.33
CA GLN A 641 -21.35 6.08 -20.02
C GLN A 641 -20.74 4.92 -19.26
N VAL A 642 -20.44 3.81 -19.94
CA VAL A 642 -19.93 2.56 -19.38
C VAL A 642 -18.49 2.32 -19.81
N ALA A 643 -17.64 1.94 -18.87
CA ALA A 643 -16.33 1.36 -19.14
C ALA A 643 -16.49 -0.13 -19.47
N HIS A 644 -16.56 -0.49 -20.75
CA HIS A 644 -16.70 -1.88 -21.21
C HIS A 644 -15.38 -2.64 -21.05
N ASN A 645 -14.91 -2.72 -19.81
CA ASN A 645 -13.68 -3.39 -19.40
C ASN A 645 -13.99 -4.49 -18.39
N TYR A 646 -13.20 -5.56 -18.41
CA TYR A 646 -13.14 -6.56 -17.34
C TYR A 646 -11.76 -6.46 -16.69
N LEU A 647 -11.73 -6.11 -15.42
CA LEU A 647 -10.54 -6.12 -14.57
C LEU A 647 -10.56 -7.39 -13.72
N ALA A 648 -9.50 -8.18 -13.75
CA ALA A 648 -9.43 -9.44 -12.98
C ALA A 648 -9.68 -9.21 -11.49
N LEU A 649 -9.09 -8.14 -10.92
CA LEU A 649 -9.27 -7.73 -9.53
C LEU A 649 -10.76 -7.56 -9.18
N ASP A 650 -11.48 -6.79 -9.97
CA ASP A 650 -12.85 -6.38 -9.68
C ASP A 650 -13.84 -7.54 -9.90
N GLN A 651 -13.61 -8.36 -10.96
CA GLN A 651 -14.38 -9.56 -11.20
C GLN A 651 -14.22 -10.59 -10.08
N SER A 652 -13.01 -10.76 -9.56
CA SER A 652 -12.73 -11.65 -8.43
C SER A 652 -13.44 -11.17 -7.16
N MET A 653 -13.44 -9.86 -6.88
CA MET A 653 -14.19 -9.32 -5.74
C MET A 653 -15.68 -9.63 -5.84
N ILE A 654 -16.27 -9.52 -7.03
CA ILE A 654 -17.69 -9.88 -7.26
C ILE A 654 -17.91 -11.36 -6.96
N LEU A 655 -17.13 -12.27 -7.55
CA LEU A 655 -17.33 -13.72 -7.40
C LEU A 655 -17.14 -14.19 -5.95
N ILE A 656 -16.09 -13.73 -5.27
CA ILE A 656 -15.80 -14.11 -3.89
C ILE A 656 -16.88 -13.59 -2.93
N ALA A 657 -17.33 -12.34 -3.13
CA ALA A 657 -18.43 -11.78 -2.33
C ALA A 657 -19.74 -12.60 -2.51
N LEU A 658 -20.07 -12.97 -3.75
CA LEU A 658 -21.21 -13.83 -4.05
C LEU A 658 -21.08 -15.22 -3.40
N ALA A 659 -19.90 -15.83 -3.46
CA ALA A 659 -19.66 -17.12 -2.81
C ALA A 659 -19.85 -17.05 -1.30
N ASN A 660 -19.32 -16.03 -0.64
CA ASN A 660 -19.53 -15.83 0.78
C ASN A 660 -21.01 -15.60 1.11
N TYR A 661 -21.70 -14.75 0.36
CA TYR A 661 -23.12 -14.48 0.60
C TYR A 661 -23.98 -15.72 0.38
N LEU A 662 -23.85 -16.41 -0.74
CA LEU A 662 -24.65 -17.56 -1.12
C LEU A 662 -24.32 -18.85 -0.32
N ARG A 663 -23.12 -18.93 0.27
CA ARG A 663 -22.60 -20.09 1.02
C ARG A 663 -22.18 -19.75 2.45
N ASN A 664 -22.83 -18.74 3.06
CA ASN A 664 -22.68 -18.37 4.47
C ASN A 664 -21.23 -18.18 4.93
N GLY A 665 -20.45 -17.36 4.21
CA GLY A 665 -19.08 -17.03 4.57
C GLY A 665 -18.09 -18.18 4.38
N VAL A 666 -18.26 -18.99 3.32
CA VAL A 666 -17.45 -20.19 3.11
C VAL A 666 -15.96 -19.89 2.96
N ILE A 667 -15.60 -18.85 2.21
CA ILE A 667 -14.20 -18.43 2.02
C ILE A 667 -13.64 -17.87 3.33
N GLN A 668 -14.42 -17.06 4.04
CA GLN A 668 -14.04 -16.51 5.34
C GLN A 668 -13.78 -17.62 6.37
N ARG A 669 -14.56 -18.72 6.34
CA ARG A 669 -14.31 -19.87 7.23
C ARG A 669 -13.00 -20.58 6.91
N TYR A 670 -12.66 -20.77 5.64
CA TYR A 670 -11.37 -21.35 5.26
C TYR A 670 -10.21 -20.49 5.73
N PHE A 671 -10.29 -19.18 5.53
CA PHE A 671 -9.25 -18.28 5.98
C PHE A 671 -9.09 -18.26 7.51
N ALA A 672 -10.20 -18.15 8.24
CA ALA A 672 -10.20 -18.09 9.70
C ALA A 672 -9.77 -19.40 10.38
N ALA A 673 -9.87 -20.55 9.70
CA ALA A 673 -9.42 -21.84 10.22
C ALA A 673 -7.90 -22.02 10.23
N ASP A 674 -7.19 -21.10 9.58
CA ASP A 674 -5.75 -21.22 9.38
C ASP A 674 -4.94 -21.02 10.67
N PRO A 675 -3.89 -21.84 10.91
CA PRO A 675 -3.01 -21.72 12.08
C PRO A 675 -2.32 -20.36 12.20
N ILE A 676 -2.07 -19.65 11.09
CA ILE A 676 -1.51 -18.30 11.10
C ILE A 676 -2.57 -17.28 11.55
N ILE A 677 -3.82 -17.48 11.20
CA ILE A 677 -4.89 -16.50 11.41
C ILE A 677 -5.57 -16.67 12.78
N GLN A 678 -5.79 -17.90 13.24
CA GLN A 678 -6.47 -18.15 14.51
C GLN A 678 -5.90 -17.39 15.72
N PRO A 679 -4.55 -17.30 15.91
CA PRO A 679 -3.99 -16.62 17.08
C PRO A 679 -4.25 -15.10 17.12
N VAL A 680 -4.51 -14.48 15.97
CA VAL A 680 -4.69 -13.01 15.85
C VAL A 680 -6.16 -12.59 15.88
N LEU A 681 -7.12 -13.49 15.70
CA LEU A 681 -8.54 -13.16 15.73
C LEU A 681 -9.01 -12.51 17.05
N PRO A 682 -8.55 -12.94 18.24
CA PRO A 682 -8.93 -12.29 19.50
C PRO A 682 -8.52 -10.81 19.60
N MET A 683 -7.41 -10.42 18.96
CA MET A 683 -6.95 -9.04 18.93
C MET A 683 -7.97 -8.11 18.24
N LEU A 684 -8.65 -8.60 17.19
CA LEU A 684 -9.63 -7.81 16.43
C LEU A 684 -10.84 -7.42 17.27
N GLY A 685 -11.27 -8.30 18.18
CA GLY A 685 -12.42 -8.08 19.06
C GLY A 685 -12.12 -7.18 20.26
N ALA A 686 -10.86 -6.90 20.54
CA ALA A 686 -10.46 -6.17 21.75
C ALA A 686 -10.75 -4.67 21.68
N GLU A 687 -10.85 -4.10 20.49
CA GLU A 687 -11.06 -2.66 20.29
C GLU A 687 -12.52 -2.31 20.03
N ARG A 688 -12.94 -1.13 20.54
CA ARG A 688 -14.23 -0.50 20.27
C ARG A 688 -13.96 0.89 19.69
N PHE A 689 -14.46 1.18 18.47
CA PHE A 689 -14.10 2.43 17.78
C PHE A 689 -14.81 3.67 18.33
N PHE A 690 -16.08 3.56 18.72
CA PHE A 690 -16.97 4.72 18.89
C PHE A 690 -17.35 5.00 20.36
N ASP A 691 -16.64 4.39 21.27
CA ASP A 691 -16.82 4.64 22.70
C ASP A 691 -16.00 5.84 23.16
#